data_4db664b17023a0fa90709b7e1e8078f8
#
_entry.id   4db664b17023a0fa90709b7e1e8078f8
#
_cell.length_a   1.000
_cell.length_b   1.000
_cell.length_c   1.000
_cell.angle_alpha   90.00
_cell.angle_beta   90.00
_cell.angle_gamma   90.00
#
_symmetry.space_group_name_H-M   'P 1'
#
loop_
_entity.id
_entity.type
_entity.pdbx_description
1 polymer ?
#
loop_
_entity_poly.entity_id
_entity_poly.type
_entity_poly.pdbx_seq_one_letter_code
_entity_poly.pdbx_strand_id
1 'polypeptide(L)'
;MVMATSLLFGACSGDGKTCDRATQQKGNTENVIGRSDIKVKDGRMTPEVLWAMGRIGGMNVSPDGQKVVYTVAYYSVPENRSNREVFVMNADGTDNKQITKTSYSENEAVWIKGGKKIAFLCNESGSSQLWEMNPDGSDRRQLSEYEGDIEGFAFSPDEKKVLFISQVKTVKSTADKYPDLDKATGIIVTDLMYKHWDEWVTTAPHPFVADFDGKAISNPVDIMEGEPFESPMKPFGGIEQLAWNTTSDKIAYTSRKKTGKEYALSTNSDIYVYDLNTKKTANISEGIMGYDTNPQYSPDGKFIAWQSMERDGYESDQNRLMVMNLETGEKIFASKDFDSNVDGFVWSADAKVLYFTGVWHGESQVYKIDLTDSNKITPLTSGMYDYAGVALLGEHKLIVQRHSLSMGDEIYSIDLADNNKIAQLTTENKHIYDQLTIGKVEGRWMKTTDGKQMLTWVGKQMLTWVIYPPHFDPNKKYPTLLFCEGGPQSPVSQFWSYRWNMQIMAANDYIVVAPNRRGLPGFGMEWNEQVSGDYGGQCMKDYFTAIDEMAKESFVDKDRLGCVGASFGGFSVYWLAGHHNKRFKAFIAHDGIFNMEMQYLETEEMWFANWDMGGAYWEKQNATAQRTFANSPHLFVDKWDTPILCIHGEKDYRILANQGMAAFNAAVLRGVPAELLIYPDENHWVLKPQNGVLWQRTFFEWLDMWLKK
;
A
#
# COMPACT_ATOMS: atom_id res chain seq x y z
N MET A 1 -1.99 3.69 -10.34
CA MET A 1 -2.21 2.91 -9.12
C MET A 1 -2.10 3.86 -7.95
N VAL A 2 -3.25 4.30 -7.45
CA VAL A 2 -3.26 5.06 -6.20
C VAL A 2 -2.71 4.11 -5.14
N MET A 3 -1.44 4.27 -4.79
CA MET A 3 -0.96 3.71 -3.55
C MET A 3 -1.68 4.49 -2.45
N ALA A 4 -2.88 4.07 -2.13
CA ALA A 4 -3.45 4.45 -0.85
C ALA A 4 -2.43 4.03 0.19
N THR A 5 -1.90 4.99 0.91
CA THR A 5 -1.01 4.78 2.05
C THR A 5 -1.66 3.94 3.15
N SER A 6 -2.95 3.67 3.03
CA SER A 6 -3.74 2.80 3.89
C SER A 6 -3.54 1.31 3.66
N LEU A 7 -2.85 0.88 2.60
CA LEU A 7 -2.67 -0.54 2.27
C LEU A 7 -1.33 -1.10 2.73
N LEU A 8 -0.87 -0.75 3.91
CA LEU A 8 -0.01 -1.63 4.69
C LEU A 8 -0.83 -2.62 5.53
N PHE A 9 -2.10 -2.82 5.18
CA PHE A 9 -2.82 -3.99 5.63
C PHE A 9 -2.29 -5.19 4.85
N GLY A 10 -1.27 -5.77 5.44
CA GLY A 10 -0.55 -6.89 4.92
C GLY A 10 -1.42 -8.02 4.44
N ALA A 11 -1.70 -8.05 3.18
CA ALA A 11 -1.61 -9.30 2.49
C ALA A 11 -0.11 -9.64 2.38
N CYS A 12 0.53 -10.00 3.49
CA CYS A 12 1.62 -10.96 3.46
C CYS A 12 0.97 -12.33 3.27
N SER A 13 0.15 -12.45 2.27
CA SER A 13 -0.26 -13.73 1.71
C SER A 13 0.67 -14.00 0.55
N GLY A 14 1.42 -15.04 0.70
CA GLY A 14 2.14 -15.57 -0.42
C GLY A 14 3.64 -15.54 -0.29
N ASP A 15 4.16 -16.32 0.66
CA ASP A 15 5.30 -17.14 0.31
C ASP A 15 4.88 -18.00 -0.88
N GLY A 16 5.12 -17.50 -2.09
CA GLY A 16 5.11 -18.32 -3.30
C GLY A 16 6.10 -19.44 -3.11
N LYS A 17 5.67 -20.52 -2.49
CA LYS A 17 6.40 -21.78 -2.45
C LYS A 17 6.45 -22.33 -3.87
N THR A 18 7.51 -22.02 -4.59
CA THR A 18 8.05 -23.02 -5.51
C THR A 18 8.36 -24.21 -4.65
N CYS A 19 7.57 -25.25 -4.83
CA CYS A 19 7.63 -26.49 -4.09
C CYS A 19 8.92 -27.22 -4.45
N ASP A 20 10.02 -26.93 -3.77
CA ASP A 20 11.09 -27.87 -3.60
C ASP A 20 10.66 -28.82 -2.47
N ARG A 21 10.06 -29.94 -2.88
CA ARG A 21 9.90 -31.12 -2.04
C ARG A 21 11.26 -31.72 -1.72
N ALA A 22 11.94 -31.13 -0.75
CA ALA A 22 13.06 -31.79 -0.09
C ALA A 22 13.06 -31.41 1.38
N THR A 23 12.81 -32.42 2.21
CA THR A 23 12.92 -32.47 3.66
C THR A 23 11.92 -31.62 4.45
N GLN A 24 10.78 -32.23 4.79
CA GLN A 24 10.06 -31.93 6.02
C GLN A 24 11.01 -32.13 7.22
N GLN A 25 11.69 -31.09 7.61
CA GLN A 25 12.11 -30.97 9.01
C GLN A 25 10.83 -30.71 9.80
N LYS A 26 10.47 -31.66 10.68
CA LYS A 26 9.49 -31.44 11.74
C LYS A 26 9.86 -30.14 12.44
N GLY A 27 9.03 -29.12 12.25
CA GLY A 27 9.24 -27.80 12.87
C GLY A 27 9.35 -27.95 14.38
N ASN A 28 10.38 -27.36 14.92
CA ASN A 28 10.55 -27.20 16.35
C ASN A 28 9.42 -26.27 16.83
N THR A 29 8.48 -26.79 17.59
CA THR A 29 7.25 -26.13 18.07
C THR A 29 7.51 -25.06 19.13
N GLU A 30 8.73 -24.58 19.32
CA GLU A 30 9.11 -23.80 20.50
C GLU A 30 9.33 -22.31 20.30
N ASN A 31 9.41 -21.79 19.07
CA ASN A 31 9.72 -20.37 18.87
C ASN A 31 8.52 -19.55 18.42
N VAL A 32 7.71 -19.13 19.37
CA VAL A 32 6.70 -18.10 19.17
C VAL A 32 7.39 -16.74 19.11
N ILE A 33 7.25 -16.03 17.99
CA ILE A 33 7.70 -14.65 17.87
C ILE A 33 6.64 -13.75 18.51
N GLY A 34 7.03 -12.98 19.50
CA GLY A 34 6.16 -12.07 20.21
C GLY A 34 6.77 -10.68 20.37
N ARG A 35 6.17 -9.89 21.23
CA ARG A 35 6.58 -8.54 21.54
C ARG A 35 8.05 -8.50 22.00
N SER A 36 8.82 -7.59 21.41
CA SER A 36 10.25 -7.42 21.71
C SER A 36 10.46 -6.56 22.96
N ASP A 37 11.40 -6.97 23.83
CA ASP A 37 11.87 -6.19 24.97
C ASP A 37 13.18 -5.45 24.66
N ILE A 38 13.38 -5.03 23.42
CA ILE A 38 14.61 -4.37 22.97
C ILE A 38 14.96 -3.16 23.84
N LYS A 39 16.26 -3.02 24.13
CA LYS A 39 16.80 -1.86 24.85
C LYS A 39 17.39 -0.88 23.85
N VAL A 40 16.85 0.33 23.84
CA VAL A 40 17.31 1.40 22.95
C VAL A 40 18.55 2.04 23.53
N LYS A 41 19.61 2.10 22.73
CA LYS A 41 20.86 2.75 23.12
C LYS A 41 20.82 4.23 22.72
N ASP A 42 21.20 5.12 23.65
CA ASP A 42 21.36 6.56 23.44
C ASP A 42 20.10 7.25 22.85
N GLY A 43 18.92 6.67 23.06
CA GLY A 43 17.65 7.20 22.55
C GLY A 43 17.50 7.19 21.03
N ARG A 44 18.35 6.45 20.30
CA ARG A 44 18.38 6.48 18.83
C ARG A 44 17.60 5.31 18.23
N MET A 45 16.82 5.62 17.20
CA MET A 45 16.20 4.61 16.36
C MET A 45 17.26 3.98 15.45
N THR A 46 17.43 2.66 15.56
CA THR A 46 18.30 1.86 14.69
C THR A 46 17.46 0.91 13.83
N PRO A 47 18.03 0.26 12.81
CA PRO A 47 17.31 -0.77 12.06
C PRO A 47 16.67 -1.83 12.96
N GLU A 48 17.41 -2.31 13.94
CA GLU A 48 16.95 -3.35 14.88
C GLU A 48 15.80 -2.85 15.76
N VAL A 49 15.83 -1.59 16.19
CA VAL A 49 14.75 -0.97 16.96
C VAL A 49 13.49 -0.82 16.11
N LEU A 50 13.62 -0.38 14.87
CA LEU A 50 12.48 -0.24 13.95
C LEU A 50 11.84 -1.60 13.64
N TRP A 51 12.66 -2.65 13.43
CA TRP A 51 12.16 -4.00 13.15
C TRP A 51 11.64 -4.73 14.39
N ALA A 52 11.97 -4.25 15.58
CA ALA A 52 11.45 -4.79 16.85
C ALA A 52 10.04 -4.29 17.18
N MET A 53 9.54 -3.28 16.50
CA MET A 53 8.19 -2.72 16.73
C MET A 53 7.11 -3.69 16.28
N GLY A 54 6.08 -3.89 17.13
CA GLY A 54 4.85 -4.57 16.77
C GLY A 54 4.07 -3.72 15.74
N ARG A 55 3.49 -4.39 14.74
CA ARG A 55 2.74 -3.74 13.65
C ARG A 55 1.27 -4.11 13.78
N ILE A 56 0.46 -3.14 14.19
CA ILE A 56 -1.00 -3.31 14.30
C ILE A 56 -1.55 -3.55 12.89
N GLY A 57 -2.38 -4.59 12.77
CA GLY A 57 -3.06 -4.99 11.54
C GLY A 57 -4.57 -4.74 11.58
N GLY A 58 -5.32 -5.53 10.82
CA GLY A 58 -6.76 -5.41 10.69
C GLY A 58 -7.50 -5.41 12.02
N MET A 59 -8.58 -4.64 12.09
CA MET A 59 -9.47 -4.52 13.24
C MET A 59 -10.90 -4.79 12.83
N ASN A 60 -11.67 -5.42 13.74
CA ASN A 60 -13.07 -5.70 13.53
C ASN A 60 -13.87 -5.47 14.84
N VAL A 61 -15.04 -4.86 14.73
CA VAL A 61 -15.92 -4.51 15.85
C VAL A 61 -16.93 -5.62 16.08
N SER A 62 -17.16 -6.00 17.35
CA SER A 62 -18.21 -6.97 17.67
C SER A 62 -19.60 -6.43 17.31
N PRO A 63 -20.56 -7.30 16.93
CA PRO A 63 -21.90 -6.86 16.51
C PRO A 63 -22.67 -6.02 17.54
N ASP A 64 -22.37 -6.18 18.82
CA ASP A 64 -22.93 -5.38 19.92
C ASP A 64 -22.20 -4.05 20.17
N GLY A 65 -21.13 -3.79 19.42
CA GLY A 65 -20.29 -2.59 19.56
C GLY A 65 -19.49 -2.49 20.86
N GLN A 66 -19.36 -3.58 21.63
CA GLN A 66 -18.73 -3.56 22.96
C GLN A 66 -17.25 -3.97 22.94
N LYS A 67 -16.81 -4.67 21.89
CA LYS A 67 -15.46 -5.21 21.80
C LYS A 67 -14.85 -4.96 20.42
N VAL A 68 -13.53 -4.94 20.39
CA VAL A 68 -12.71 -4.87 19.18
C VAL A 68 -11.75 -6.04 19.18
N VAL A 69 -11.70 -6.79 18.08
CA VAL A 69 -10.62 -7.74 17.77
C VAL A 69 -9.68 -7.06 16.79
N TYR A 70 -8.37 -7.25 16.96
CA TYR A 70 -7.36 -6.75 16.07
C TYR A 70 -6.13 -7.67 16.07
N THR A 71 -5.23 -7.47 15.15
CA THR A 71 -4.02 -8.28 15.03
C THR A 71 -2.76 -7.46 15.20
N VAL A 72 -1.69 -8.08 15.67
CA VAL A 72 -0.35 -7.48 15.73
C VAL A 72 0.67 -8.44 15.14
N ALA A 73 1.45 -7.98 14.17
CA ALA A 73 2.57 -8.75 13.64
C ALA A 73 3.87 -8.39 14.37
N TYR A 74 4.60 -9.39 14.81
CA TYR A 74 5.91 -9.29 15.39
C TYR A 74 6.96 -9.92 14.47
N TYR A 75 8.15 -9.37 14.45
CA TYR A 75 9.23 -9.78 13.56
C TYR A 75 10.46 -10.26 14.34
N SER A 76 11.06 -11.33 13.85
CA SER A 76 12.33 -11.84 14.36
C SER A 76 13.40 -11.72 13.27
N VAL A 77 14.33 -10.78 13.45
CA VAL A 77 15.47 -10.65 12.54
C VAL A 77 16.35 -11.91 12.56
N PRO A 78 16.68 -12.52 13.71
CA PRO A 78 17.45 -13.77 13.74
C PRO A 78 16.78 -14.94 13.00
N GLU A 79 15.44 -15.06 13.08
CA GLU A 79 14.71 -16.14 12.43
C GLU A 79 14.27 -15.78 10.99
N ASN A 80 14.45 -14.52 10.59
CA ASN A 80 14.07 -13.96 9.28
C ASN A 80 12.61 -14.21 8.91
N ARG A 81 11.71 -14.11 9.89
CA ARG A 81 10.26 -14.31 9.71
C ARG A 81 9.45 -13.43 10.64
N SER A 82 8.15 -13.39 10.41
CA SER A 82 7.19 -12.75 11.29
C SER A 82 6.19 -13.75 11.85
N ASN A 83 5.48 -13.33 12.89
CA ASN A 83 4.32 -13.99 13.45
C ASN A 83 3.23 -12.98 13.74
N ARG A 84 1.96 -13.34 13.50
CA ARG A 84 0.81 -12.46 13.73
C ARG A 84 -0.11 -13.08 14.77
N GLU A 85 -0.45 -12.29 15.76
CA GLU A 85 -1.23 -12.68 16.92
C GLU A 85 -2.53 -11.87 16.98
N VAL A 86 -3.56 -12.47 17.58
CA VAL A 86 -4.88 -11.85 17.78
C VAL A 86 -5.00 -11.25 19.19
N PHE A 87 -5.57 -10.06 19.23
CA PHE A 87 -5.86 -9.31 20.45
C PHE A 87 -7.34 -8.97 20.54
N VAL A 88 -7.88 -8.92 21.74
CA VAL A 88 -9.24 -8.45 22.02
C VAL A 88 -9.19 -7.41 23.12
N MET A 89 -9.94 -6.32 22.92
CA MET A 89 -10.14 -5.26 23.93
C MET A 89 -11.61 -4.85 24.00
N ASN A 90 -11.99 -4.18 25.06
CA ASN A 90 -13.26 -3.46 25.12
C ASN A 90 -13.24 -2.25 24.18
N ALA A 91 -14.41 -1.77 23.76
CA ALA A 91 -14.57 -0.62 22.85
C ALA A 91 -13.95 0.69 23.37
N ASP A 92 -13.67 0.78 24.67
CA ASP A 92 -12.99 1.91 25.31
C ASP A 92 -11.47 1.69 25.49
N GLY A 93 -10.92 0.61 24.95
CA GLY A 93 -9.50 0.24 25.06
C GLY A 93 -9.13 -0.50 26.36
N THR A 94 -10.06 -0.66 27.31
CA THR A 94 -9.79 -1.43 28.53
C THR A 94 -9.79 -2.94 28.26
N ASP A 95 -9.25 -3.71 29.20
CA ASP A 95 -9.15 -5.18 29.14
C ASP A 95 -8.50 -5.71 27.86
N ASN A 96 -7.48 -4.98 27.35
CA ASN A 96 -6.76 -5.34 26.12
C ASN A 96 -5.86 -6.56 26.38
N LYS A 97 -6.12 -7.66 25.66
CA LYS A 97 -5.47 -8.95 25.85
C LYS A 97 -5.04 -9.57 24.52
N GLN A 98 -3.82 -10.08 24.47
CA GLN A 98 -3.40 -11.05 23.49
C GLN A 98 -4.09 -12.39 23.78
N ILE A 99 -4.85 -12.93 22.81
CA ILE A 99 -5.63 -14.16 22.95
C ILE A 99 -5.05 -15.36 22.20
N THR A 100 -4.09 -15.14 21.30
CA THR A 100 -3.32 -16.19 20.66
C THR A 100 -1.84 -16.05 20.99
N LYS A 101 -1.14 -17.17 21.04
CA LYS A 101 0.30 -17.24 21.20
C LYS A 101 0.79 -18.53 20.58
N THR A 102 0.90 -18.52 19.27
CA THR A 102 1.22 -19.72 18.48
C THR A 102 2.50 -19.50 17.65
N SER A 103 3.00 -20.55 17.02
CA SER A 103 4.11 -20.44 16.05
C SER A 103 3.61 -20.14 14.64
N TYR A 104 2.30 -20.00 14.46
CA TYR A 104 1.61 -19.70 13.21
C TYR A 104 1.11 -18.25 13.23
N SER A 105 0.69 -17.74 12.07
CA SER A 105 0.06 -16.42 11.97
C SER A 105 -1.44 -16.57 11.90
N GLU A 106 -2.16 -15.85 12.77
CA GLU A 106 -3.61 -15.69 12.70
C GLU A 106 -3.93 -14.39 11.97
N ASN A 107 -4.57 -14.51 10.81
CA ASN A 107 -4.88 -13.38 9.94
C ASN A 107 -6.40 -13.15 9.86
N GLU A 108 -6.80 -11.93 9.50
CA GLU A 108 -8.20 -11.56 9.19
C GLU A 108 -9.20 -11.95 10.29
N ALA A 109 -8.87 -11.68 11.55
CA ALA A 109 -9.73 -12.00 12.67
C ALA A 109 -11.03 -11.17 12.66
N VAL A 110 -12.19 -11.85 12.61
CA VAL A 110 -13.52 -11.22 12.60
C VAL A 110 -14.47 -11.89 13.59
N TRP A 111 -15.40 -11.10 14.11
CA TRP A 111 -16.44 -11.61 15.00
C TRP A 111 -17.51 -12.37 14.22
N ILE A 112 -17.93 -13.52 14.76
CA ILE A 112 -19.02 -14.35 14.24
C ILE A 112 -19.94 -14.83 15.37
N LYS A 113 -21.05 -15.45 15.00
CA LYS A 113 -22.04 -16.02 15.94
C LYS A 113 -22.56 -14.98 16.95
N GLY A 114 -22.84 -13.78 16.42
CA GLY A 114 -23.33 -12.68 17.25
C GLY A 114 -22.31 -12.22 18.30
N GLY A 115 -21.01 -12.25 18.00
CA GLY A 115 -19.94 -11.86 18.89
C GLY A 115 -19.47 -12.95 19.88
N LYS A 116 -19.95 -14.19 19.74
CA LYS A 116 -19.59 -15.29 20.63
C LYS A 116 -18.31 -16.02 20.23
N LYS A 117 -17.92 -15.90 18.98
CA LYS A 117 -16.71 -16.52 18.42
C LYS A 117 -15.96 -15.51 17.56
N ILE A 118 -14.67 -15.80 17.33
CA ILE A 118 -13.79 -15.09 16.40
C ILE A 118 -13.38 -16.09 15.33
N ALA A 119 -13.62 -15.78 14.07
CA ALA A 119 -13.11 -16.52 12.93
C ALA A 119 -11.81 -15.86 12.42
N PHE A 120 -10.91 -16.65 11.85
CA PHE A 120 -9.61 -16.18 11.37
C PHE A 120 -9.01 -17.17 10.37
N LEU A 121 -8.03 -16.74 9.60
CA LEU A 121 -7.22 -17.59 8.73
C LEU A 121 -5.94 -18.03 9.44
N CYS A 122 -5.60 -19.31 9.29
CA CYS A 122 -4.36 -19.86 9.82
C CYS A 122 -3.87 -21.05 8.97
N ASN A 123 -2.54 -21.18 8.86
CA ASN A 123 -1.90 -22.25 8.11
C ASN A 123 -1.40 -23.43 8.97
N GLU A 124 -1.90 -23.58 10.18
CA GLU A 124 -1.53 -24.65 11.13
C GLU A 124 -1.73 -26.07 10.56
N SER A 125 -2.75 -26.25 9.71
CA SER A 125 -3.05 -27.51 9.04
C SER A 125 -2.22 -27.78 7.79
N GLY A 126 -1.28 -26.90 7.44
CA GLY A 126 -0.39 -27.03 6.26
C GLY A 126 -0.76 -26.17 5.07
N SER A 127 -1.98 -25.65 5.02
CA SER A 127 -2.46 -24.61 4.09
C SER A 127 -3.26 -23.58 4.84
N SER A 128 -3.48 -22.40 4.23
CA SER A 128 -4.32 -21.36 4.83
C SER A 128 -5.78 -21.80 4.85
N GLN A 129 -6.33 -22.00 6.05
CA GLN A 129 -7.69 -22.48 6.26
C GLN A 129 -8.45 -21.56 7.22
N LEU A 130 -9.78 -21.67 7.20
CA LEU A 130 -10.67 -20.94 8.10
C LEU A 130 -10.78 -21.67 9.44
N TRP A 131 -10.58 -20.92 10.52
CA TRP A 131 -10.63 -21.38 11.91
C TRP A 131 -11.58 -20.52 12.73
N GLU A 132 -11.99 -21.02 13.91
CA GLU A 132 -12.69 -20.21 14.92
C GLU A 132 -12.12 -20.50 16.32
N MET A 133 -12.34 -19.55 17.23
CA MET A 133 -12.03 -19.67 18.66
C MET A 133 -12.99 -18.85 19.52
N ASN A 134 -13.00 -19.07 20.81
CA ASN A 134 -13.66 -18.19 21.78
C ASN A 134 -12.93 -16.84 21.87
N PRO A 135 -13.59 -15.75 22.33
CA PRO A 135 -12.97 -14.44 22.53
C PRO A 135 -11.82 -14.41 23.58
N ASP A 136 -11.64 -15.48 24.34
CA ASP A 136 -10.50 -15.66 25.26
C ASP A 136 -9.39 -16.53 24.69
N GLY A 137 -9.49 -16.92 23.39
CA GLY A 137 -8.53 -17.77 22.69
C GLY A 137 -8.74 -19.29 22.89
N SER A 138 -9.67 -19.70 23.76
CA SER A 138 -9.97 -21.12 23.97
C SER A 138 -10.85 -21.71 22.87
N ASP A 139 -11.00 -23.04 22.85
CA ASP A 139 -11.86 -23.78 21.92
C ASP A 139 -11.54 -23.49 20.45
N ARG A 140 -10.25 -23.43 20.12
CA ARG A 140 -9.72 -23.22 18.76
C ARG A 140 -9.98 -24.46 17.92
N ARG A 141 -10.63 -24.29 16.76
CA ARG A 141 -10.91 -25.38 15.83
C ARG A 141 -10.97 -24.91 14.39
N GLN A 142 -10.62 -25.79 13.49
CA GLN A 142 -10.71 -25.60 12.04
C GLN A 142 -12.15 -25.72 11.54
N LEU A 143 -12.55 -24.81 10.65
CA LEU A 143 -13.88 -24.78 10.02
C LEU A 143 -13.84 -25.24 8.56
N SER A 144 -12.68 -25.27 7.92
CA SER A 144 -12.54 -25.65 6.51
C SER A 144 -11.49 -26.76 6.33
N GLU A 145 -11.74 -27.64 5.38
CA GLU A 145 -10.79 -28.60 4.83
C GLU A 145 -10.80 -28.45 3.29
N TYR A 146 -10.46 -27.24 2.82
CA TYR A 146 -10.42 -26.91 1.41
C TYR A 146 -9.09 -27.33 0.81
N GLU A 147 -9.09 -27.83 -0.45
CA GLU A 147 -7.88 -28.37 -1.11
C GLU A 147 -6.83 -27.27 -1.40
N GLY A 148 -7.25 -26.01 -1.55
CA GLY A 148 -6.38 -24.87 -1.77
C GLY A 148 -6.20 -24.01 -0.52
N ASP A 149 -5.47 -22.91 -0.68
CA ASP A 149 -5.40 -21.84 0.33
C ASP A 149 -6.67 -20.96 0.27
N ILE A 150 -7.14 -20.54 1.42
CA ILE A 150 -8.14 -19.48 1.58
C ILE A 150 -7.39 -18.18 1.82
N GLU A 151 -7.55 -17.20 0.92
CA GLU A 151 -6.79 -15.95 0.92
C GLU A 151 -7.56 -14.78 1.57
N GLY A 152 -8.85 -14.94 1.78
CA GLY A 152 -9.74 -13.99 2.43
C GLY A 152 -11.14 -14.57 2.58
N PHE A 153 -11.94 -14.08 3.52
CA PHE A 153 -13.28 -14.61 3.75
C PHE A 153 -14.26 -13.58 4.32
N ALA A 154 -15.56 -13.79 4.07
CA ALA A 154 -16.65 -13.04 4.69
C ALA A 154 -17.87 -13.95 4.92
N PHE A 155 -18.41 -13.95 6.14
CA PHE A 155 -19.67 -14.62 6.42
C PHE A 155 -20.84 -13.84 5.84
N SER A 156 -21.86 -14.55 5.35
CA SER A 156 -23.13 -13.91 4.99
C SER A 156 -23.80 -13.28 6.24
N PRO A 157 -24.61 -12.23 6.11
CA PRO A 157 -25.28 -11.60 7.25
C PRO A 157 -26.12 -12.56 8.11
N ASP A 158 -26.68 -13.62 7.52
CA ASP A 158 -27.43 -14.68 8.24
C ASP A 158 -26.54 -15.81 8.77
N GLU A 159 -25.21 -15.70 8.54
CA GLU A 159 -24.18 -16.68 8.92
C GLU A 159 -24.48 -18.13 8.46
N LYS A 160 -25.17 -18.31 7.33
CA LYS A 160 -25.40 -19.65 6.75
C LYS A 160 -24.47 -19.97 5.59
N LYS A 161 -23.70 -18.97 5.13
CA LYS A 161 -22.74 -19.11 4.04
C LYS A 161 -21.46 -18.38 4.35
N VAL A 162 -20.37 -18.81 3.70
CA VAL A 162 -19.09 -18.14 3.71
C VAL A 162 -18.68 -17.87 2.26
N LEU A 163 -18.40 -16.62 1.97
CA LEU A 163 -17.70 -16.17 0.78
C LEU A 163 -16.20 -16.25 1.09
N PHE A 164 -15.39 -16.82 0.20
CA PHE A 164 -13.95 -16.85 0.35
C PHE A 164 -13.23 -16.77 -0.98
N ILE A 165 -11.97 -16.39 -0.95
CA ILE A 165 -11.10 -16.24 -2.11
C ILE A 165 -10.15 -17.43 -2.16
N SER A 166 -9.98 -18.02 -3.36
CA SER A 166 -8.96 -19.03 -3.61
C SER A 166 -8.48 -18.98 -5.05
N GLN A 167 -7.27 -19.50 -5.29
CA GLN A 167 -6.65 -19.49 -6.61
C GLN A 167 -7.21 -20.60 -7.50
N VAL A 168 -7.54 -20.28 -8.75
CA VAL A 168 -7.90 -21.23 -9.79
C VAL A 168 -6.88 -21.20 -10.92
N LYS A 169 -6.60 -22.34 -11.52
CA LYS A 169 -5.69 -22.44 -12.66
C LYS A 169 -6.35 -21.87 -13.91
N THR A 170 -5.80 -20.79 -14.46
CA THR A 170 -6.33 -20.13 -15.66
C THR A 170 -5.43 -20.28 -16.87
N VAL A 171 -4.14 -20.58 -16.68
CA VAL A 171 -3.15 -20.72 -17.75
C VAL A 171 -2.68 -22.18 -17.86
N LYS A 172 -2.68 -22.70 -19.08
CA LYS A 172 -2.12 -24.04 -19.36
C LYS A 172 -0.60 -24.01 -19.22
N SER A 173 -0.07 -24.92 -18.41
CA SER A 173 1.37 -25.10 -18.27
C SER A 173 1.98 -25.79 -19.48
N THR A 174 3.31 -25.80 -19.59
CA THR A 174 4.04 -26.56 -20.61
C THR A 174 3.73 -28.08 -20.50
N ALA A 175 3.61 -28.60 -19.28
CA ALA A 175 3.23 -29.99 -19.04
C ALA A 175 1.79 -30.31 -19.50
N ASP A 176 0.85 -29.38 -19.40
CA ASP A 176 -0.51 -29.56 -19.94
C ASP A 176 -0.51 -29.64 -21.47
N LYS A 177 0.44 -28.94 -22.12
CA LYS A 177 0.59 -28.98 -23.60
C LYS A 177 1.40 -30.19 -24.10
N TYR A 178 2.40 -30.59 -23.34
CA TYR A 178 3.33 -31.67 -23.63
C TYR A 178 3.44 -32.62 -22.43
N PRO A 179 2.46 -33.50 -22.21
CA PRO A 179 2.41 -34.38 -21.02
C PRO A 179 3.59 -35.35 -20.90
N ASP A 180 4.27 -35.63 -22.02
CA ASP A 180 5.48 -36.47 -22.09
C ASP A 180 6.76 -35.73 -21.63
N LEU A 181 6.67 -34.41 -21.36
CA LEU A 181 7.77 -33.55 -20.90
C LEU A 181 7.47 -32.96 -19.50
N ASP A 182 7.02 -33.81 -18.58
CA ASP A 182 6.59 -33.44 -17.23
C ASP A 182 7.67 -32.75 -16.35
N LYS A 183 8.95 -32.92 -16.75
CA LYS A 183 10.10 -32.33 -16.08
C LYS A 183 10.63 -31.04 -16.77
N ALA A 184 10.00 -30.64 -17.87
CA ALA A 184 10.40 -29.40 -18.56
C ALA A 184 10.02 -28.17 -17.72
N THR A 185 10.97 -27.25 -17.53
CA THR A 185 10.78 -26.01 -16.76
C THR A 185 10.52 -24.79 -17.64
N GLY A 186 10.56 -24.96 -18.98
CA GLY A 186 10.31 -23.86 -19.92
C GLY A 186 8.87 -23.37 -19.87
N ILE A 187 8.69 -22.05 -19.87
CA ILE A 187 7.37 -21.41 -19.90
C ILE A 187 7.13 -20.88 -21.32
N ILE A 188 6.00 -21.23 -21.92
CA ILE A 188 5.62 -20.77 -23.26
C ILE A 188 4.62 -19.64 -23.09
N VAL A 189 5.01 -18.43 -23.48
CA VAL A 189 4.20 -17.21 -23.41
C VAL A 189 3.77 -16.82 -24.83
N THR A 190 2.50 -16.52 -25.03
CA THR A 190 1.93 -16.14 -26.33
C THR A 190 1.18 -14.81 -26.30
N ASP A 191 0.99 -14.22 -25.11
CA ASP A 191 0.32 -12.92 -24.92
C ASP A 191 0.89 -12.21 -23.70
N LEU A 192 0.43 -10.97 -23.42
CA LEU A 192 0.85 -10.14 -22.28
C LEU A 192 0.22 -10.59 -20.96
N MET A 193 0.57 -9.89 -19.87
CA MET A 193 0.21 -10.21 -18.48
C MET A 193 0.63 -11.62 -18.07
N TYR A 194 1.80 -12.05 -18.53
CA TYR A 194 2.42 -13.31 -18.10
C TYR A 194 3.17 -13.18 -16.76
N LYS A 195 3.36 -11.96 -16.29
CA LYS A 195 3.90 -11.57 -14.97
C LYS A 195 2.99 -10.52 -14.35
N HIS A 196 2.86 -10.53 -13.03
CA HIS A 196 2.16 -9.50 -12.28
C HIS A 196 2.83 -9.34 -10.92
N TRP A 197 3.27 -8.15 -10.57
CA TRP A 197 3.97 -7.77 -9.35
C TRP A 197 5.30 -8.53 -9.15
N ASP A 198 5.28 -9.75 -8.62
CA ASP A 198 6.44 -10.60 -8.34
C ASP A 198 6.23 -12.08 -8.74
N GLU A 199 5.13 -12.38 -9.42
CA GLU A 199 4.72 -13.72 -9.81
C GLU A 199 4.59 -13.90 -11.33
N TRP A 200 4.83 -15.13 -11.79
CA TRP A 200 4.37 -15.58 -13.10
C TRP A 200 2.87 -15.90 -13.02
N VAL A 201 2.08 -15.33 -13.91
CA VAL A 201 0.63 -15.53 -13.93
C VAL A 201 0.30 -16.93 -14.44
N THR A 202 -0.12 -17.79 -13.54
CA THR A 202 -0.56 -19.18 -13.82
C THR A 202 -1.95 -19.47 -13.28
N THR A 203 -2.37 -18.68 -12.30
CA THR A 203 -3.67 -18.75 -11.61
C THR A 203 -4.30 -17.36 -11.54
N ALA A 204 -5.59 -17.33 -11.25
CA ALA A 204 -6.32 -16.12 -10.88
C ALA A 204 -7.11 -16.37 -9.58
N PRO A 205 -7.22 -15.37 -8.68
CA PRO A 205 -8.12 -15.49 -7.54
C PRO A 205 -9.58 -15.47 -8.01
N HIS A 206 -10.38 -16.39 -7.46
CA HIS A 206 -11.82 -16.44 -7.68
C HIS A 206 -12.58 -16.39 -6.35
N PRO A 207 -13.77 -15.79 -6.30
CA PRO A 207 -14.66 -15.86 -5.16
C PRO A 207 -15.45 -17.18 -5.17
N PHE A 208 -15.42 -17.86 -4.03
CA PHE A 208 -16.16 -19.09 -3.76
C PHE A 208 -17.23 -18.82 -2.70
N VAL A 209 -18.35 -19.50 -2.82
CA VAL A 209 -19.41 -19.54 -1.80
C VAL A 209 -19.60 -20.94 -1.29
N ALA A 210 -19.48 -21.12 0.02
CA ALA A 210 -19.72 -22.40 0.70
C ALA A 210 -20.89 -22.30 1.68
N ASP A 211 -21.57 -23.40 1.93
CA ASP A 211 -22.55 -23.52 3.01
C ASP A 211 -21.84 -23.58 4.36
N PHE A 212 -22.43 -22.99 5.38
CA PHE A 212 -21.95 -23.02 6.76
C PHE A 212 -23.05 -23.52 7.71
N ASP A 213 -22.81 -24.64 8.38
CA ASP A 213 -23.75 -25.27 9.31
C ASP A 213 -23.55 -24.86 10.78
N GLY A 214 -22.71 -23.86 11.01
CA GLY A 214 -22.30 -23.40 12.35
C GLY A 214 -21.09 -24.19 12.91
N LYS A 215 -20.59 -25.20 12.21
CA LYS A 215 -19.44 -26.01 12.62
C LYS A 215 -18.36 -26.14 11.56
N ALA A 216 -18.75 -26.24 10.29
CA ALA A 216 -17.85 -26.38 9.16
C ALA A 216 -18.44 -25.76 7.91
N ILE A 217 -17.58 -25.42 6.97
CA ILE A 217 -17.98 -25.06 5.60
C ILE A 217 -18.06 -26.33 4.73
N SER A 218 -18.96 -26.32 3.75
CA SER A 218 -19.15 -27.42 2.82
C SER A 218 -19.67 -26.91 1.48
N ASN A 219 -19.62 -27.77 0.44
CA ASN A 219 -20.16 -27.49 -0.88
C ASN A 219 -19.65 -26.16 -1.49
N PRO A 220 -18.33 -25.92 -1.56
CA PRO A 220 -17.81 -24.69 -2.16
C PRO A 220 -18.16 -24.62 -3.64
N VAL A 221 -18.65 -23.47 -4.09
CA VAL A 221 -19.01 -23.16 -5.47
C VAL A 221 -18.24 -21.94 -5.92
N ASP A 222 -17.47 -22.08 -6.98
CA ASP A 222 -16.84 -20.97 -7.69
C ASP A 222 -17.92 -20.16 -8.43
N ILE A 223 -18.13 -18.90 -8.06
CA ILE A 223 -19.16 -18.07 -8.70
C ILE A 223 -18.71 -17.48 -10.05
N MET A 224 -17.44 -17.67 -10.40
CA MET A 224 -16.85 -17.30 -11.69
C MET A 224 -16.37 -18.54 -12.47
N GLU A 225 -16.91 -19.73 -12.18
CA GLU A 225 -16.49 -20.98 -12.81
C GLU A 225 -16.41 -20.88 -14.34
N GLY A 226 -15.22 -21.22 -14.89
CA GLY A 226 -14.95 -21.17 -16.32
C GLY A 226 -14.56 -19.79 -16.87
N GLU A 227 -14.57 -18.73 -16.06
CA GLU A 227 -14.07 -17.41 -16.43
C GLU A 227 -12.53 -17.35 -16.24
N PRO A 228 -11.77 -16.76 -17.18
CA PRO A 228 -10.32 -16.61 -17.04
C PRO A 228 -9.93 -15.33 -16.28
N PHE A 229 -10.88 -14.63 -15.67
CA PHE A 229 -10.69 -13.32 -15.05
C PHE A 229 -10.42 -13.45 -13.57
N GLU A 230 -9.87 -12.42 -12.97
CA GLU A 230 -9.59 -12.35 -11.53
C GLU A 230 -10.66 -11.60 -10.76
N SER A 231 -10.92 -12.04 -9.54
CA SER A 231 -11.64 -11.31 -8.50
C SER A 231 -11.24 -11.88 -7.13
N PRO A 232 -10.69 -11.06 -6.21
CA PRO A 232 -10.36 -9.64 -6.32
C PRO A 232 -9.23 -9.37 -7.32
N MET A 233 -9.03 -8.10 -7.65
CA MET A 233 -7.98 -7.69 -8.59
C MET A 233 -6.59 -7.74 -7.96
N LYS A 234 -5.65 -8.39 -8.63
CA LYS A 234 -4.24 -8.30 -8.26
C LYS A 234 -3.66 -6.91 -8.60
N PRO A 235 -2.53 -6.49 -7.97
CA PRO A 235 -1.74 -7.27 -7.00
C PRO A 235 -2.20 -7.14 -5.54
N PHE A 236 -3.08 -6.20 -5.20
CA PHE A 236 -3.35 -5.83 -3.80
C PHE A 236 -4.81 -5.97 -3.36
N GLY A 237 -5.70 -6.37 -4.24
CA GLY A 237 -7.10 -6.61 -3.90
C GLY A 237 -7.28 -7.84 -3.00
N GLY A 238 -8.16 -7.71 -2.01
CA GLY A 238 -8.53 -8.74 -1.06
C GLY A 238 -10.05 -8.81 -0.86
N ILE A 239 -10.46 -9.29 0.30
CA ILE A 239 -11.88 -9.48 0.64
C ILE A 239 -12.69 -8.18 0.63
N GLU A 240 -12.06 -7.01 0.78
CA GLU A 240 -12.70 -5.69 0.68
C GLU A 240 -13.27 -5.41 -0.72
N GLN A 241 -12.83 -6.14 -1.74
CA GLN A 241 -13.37 -6.04 -3.11
C GLN A 241 -14.61 -6.92 -3.33
N LEU A 242 -15.10 -7.60 -2.29
CA LEU A 242 -16.27 -8.47 -2.32
C LEU A 242 -17.23 -8.09 -1.18
N ALA A 243 -18.52 -8.04 -1.45
CA ALA A 243 -19.51 -7.67 -0.44
C ALA A 243 -20.81 -8.50 -0.54
N TRP A 244 -21.25 -9.03 0.59
CA TRP A 244 -22.60 -9.57 0.73
C TRP A 244 -23.66 -8.46 0.75
N ASN A 245 -24.80 -8.68 0.10
CA ASN A 245 -25.97 -7.88 0.35
C ASN A 245 -26.62 -8.25 1.69
N THR A 246 -27.50 -7.40 2.18
CA THR A 246 -28.14 -7.55 3.51
C THR A 246 -29.07 -8.77 3.63
N THR A 247 -29.53 -9.33 2.50
CA THR A 247 -30.42 -10.51 2.45
C THR A 247 -29.68 -11.84 2.21
N SER A 248 -28.35 -11.83 2.17
CA SER A 248 -27.48 -13.03 2.02
C SER A 248 -27.69 -13.83 0.73
N ASP A 249 -28.22 -13.20 -0.32
CA ASP A 249 -28.55 -13.87 -1.59
C ASP A 249 -27.83 -13.26 -2.80
N LYS A 250 -27.06 -12.17 -2.62
CA LYS A 250 -26.26 -11.55 -3.67
C LYS A 250 -24.87 -11.20 -3.17
N ILE A 251 -23.91 -11.22 -4.10
CA ILE A 251 -22.52 -10.84 -3.87
C ILE A 251 -22.15 -9.79 -4.91
N ALA A 252 -21.72 -8.61 -4.44
CA ALA A 252 -21.04 -7.65 -5.26
C ALA A 252 -19.53 -7.95 -5.25
N TYR A 253 -18.87 -7.88 -6.40
CA TYR A 253 -17.45 -8.12 -6.51
C TYR A 253 -16.81 -7.25 -7.59
N THR A 254 -15.54 -6.89 -7.37
CA THR A 254 -14.72 -6.18 -8.34
C THR A 254 -14.05 -7.17 -9.28
N SER A 255 -14.08 -6.90 -10.59
CA SER A 255 -13.29 -7.67 -11.57
C SER A 255 -12.94 -6.83 -12.78
N ARG A 256 -11.74 -7.06 -13.33
CA ARG A 256 -11.34 -6.59 -14.66
C ARG A 256 -11.51 -7.74 -15.64
N LYS A 257 -12.68 -7.82 -16.31
CA LYS A 257 -12.97 -8.91 -17.24
C LYS A 257 -12.26 -8.73 -18.58
N LYS A 258 -10.93 -8.72 -18.53
CA LYS A 258 -10.00 -8.64 -19.65
C LYS A 258 -8.90 -9.68 -19.50
N THR A 259 -8.20 -10.01 -20.58
CA THR A 259 -7.06 -10.94 -20.58
C THR A 259 -5.97 -10.44 -21.52
N GLY A 260 -4.75 -10.94 -21.35
CA GLY A 260 -3.65 -10.71 -22.27
C GLY A 260 -3.35 -9.22 -22.49
N LYS A 261 -3.18 -8.84 -23.75
CA LYS A 261 -2.89 -7.45 -24.14
C LYS A 261 -3.97 -6.46 -23.68
N GLU A 262 -5.25 -6.83 -23.69
CA GLU A 262 -6.33 -5.95 -23.27
C GLU A 262 -6.23 -5.63 -21.78
N TYR A 263 -5.90 -6.64 -20.98
CA TYR A 263 -5.65 -6.45 -19.54
C TYR A 263 -4.43 -5.55 -19.31
N ALA A 264 -3.32 -5.81 -20.01
CA ALA A 264 -2.07 -5.07 -19.83
C ALA A 264 -2.18 -3.56 -20.14
N LEU A 265 -3.16 -3.16 -20.96
CA LEU A 265 -3.33 -1.77 -21.40
C LEU A 265 -4.48 -1.03 -20.71
N SER A 266 -5.24 -1.69 -19.82
CA SER A 266 -6.48 -1.14 -19.27
C SER A 266 -6.53 -1.25 -17.76
N THR A 267 -7.07 -0.22 -17.10
CA THR A 267 -7.43 -0.26 -15.68
C THR A 267 -8.93 -0.47 -15.46
N ASN A 268 -9.69 -0.60 -16.56
CA ASN A 268 -11.14 -0.70 -16.51
C ASN A 268 -11.60 -1.98 -15.78
N SER A 269 -11.93 -1.82 -14.52
CA SER A 269 -12.64 -2.81 -13.71
C SER A 269 -14.04 -2.34 -13.41
N ASP A 270 -14.94 -3.30 -13.21
CA ASP A 270 -16.34 -3.03 -12.92
C ASP A 270 -16.78 -3.72 -11.63
N ILE A 271 -17.88 -3.22 -11.06
CA ILE A 271 -18.60 -3.87 -9.99
C ILE A 271 -19.67 -4.79 -10.59
N TYR A 272 -19.51 -6.08 -10.36
CA TYR A 272 -20.44 -7.13 -10.75
C TYR A 272 -21.27 -7.57 -9.55
N VAL A 273 -22.53 -7.93 -9.79
CA VAL A 273 -23.41 -8.48 -8.77
C VAL A 273 -23.86 -9.86 -9.22
N TYR A 274 -23.46 -10.88 -8.48
CA TYR A 274 -23.87 -12.27 -8.66
C TYR A 274 -25.08 -12.58 -7.78
N ASP A 275 -26.15 -13.12 -8.35
CA ASP A 275 -27.37 -13.55 -7.66
C ASP A 275 -27.34 -15.07 -7.46
N LEU A 276 -27.31 -15.50 -6.20
CA LEU A 276 -27.21 -16.92 -5.81
C LEU A 276 -28.42 -17.77 -6.23
N ASN A 277 -29.61 -17.13 -6.31
CA ASN A 277 -30.84 -17.83 -6.66
C ASN A 277 -30.95 -18.09 -8.17
N THR A 278 -30.59 -17.09 -8.97
CA THR A 278 -30.69 -17.16 -10.43
C THR A 278 -29.40 -17.59 -11.10
N LYS A 279 -28.28 -17.55 -10.38
CA LYS A 279 -26.91 -17.79 -10.88
C LYS A 279 -26.53 -16.88 -12.04
N LYS A 280 -27.03 -15.62 -12.01
CA LYS A 280 -26.75 -14.61 -13.03
C LYS A 280 -25.90 -13.49 -12.45
N THR A 281 -25.03 -12.97 -13.28
CA THR A 281 -24.19 -11.81 -12.97
C THR A 281 -24.68 -10.60 -13.76
N ALA A 282 -24.72 -9.43 -13.11
CA ALA A 282 -25.00 -8.15 -13.72
C ALA A 282 -23.84 -7.19 -13.46
N ASN A 283 -23.44 -6.41 -14.47
CA ASN A 283 -22.50 -5.30 -14.31
C ASN A 283 -23.31 -4.05 -13.90
N ILE A 284 -22.98 -3.46 -12.73
CA ILE A 284 -23.71 -2.29 -12.22
C ILE A 284 -22.95 -0.99 -12.40
N SER A 285 -21.67 -1.01 -12.76
CA SER A 285 -20.86 0.18 -13.01
C SER A 285 -20.55 0.38 -14.51
N GLU A 286 -21.15 -0.39 -15.39
CA GLU A 286 -20.95 -0.33 -16.83
C GLU A 286 -20.95 1.12 -17.36
N GLY A 287 -19.93 1.44 -18.20
CA GLY A 287 -19.76 2.74 -18.82
C GLY A 287 -18.81 3.68 -18.07
N ILE A 288 -18.33 3.32 -16.90
CA ILE A 288 -17.20 3.96 -16.22
C ILE A 288 -15.94 3.20 -16.67
N MET A 289 -14.92 3.92 -17.14
CA MET A 289 -13.81 3.30 -17.89
C MET A 289 -12.54 3.11 -17.06
N GLY A 290 -12.46 3.68 -15.85
CA GLY A 290 -11.33 3.52 -14.95
C GLY A 290 -11.55 2.37 -13.95
N TYR A 291 -10.87 2.44 -12.81
CA TYR A 291 -11.09 1.51 -11.72
C TYR A 291 -12.45 1.72 -11.06
N ASP A 292 -13.26 0.68 -10.94
CA ASP A 292 -14.36 0.58 -9.99
C ASP A 292 -14.05 -0.54 -9.00
N THR A 293 -13.96 -0.22 -7.68
CA THR A 293 -13.46 -1.14 -6.65
C THR A 293 -14.21 -0.99 -5.32
N ASN A 294 -14.04 -1.98 -4.44
CA ASN A 294 -14.45 -1.93 -3.04
C ASN A 294 -15.95 -1.65 -2.83
N PRO A 295 -16.84 -2.46 -3.40
CA PRO A 295 -18.27 -2.28 -3.25
C PRO A 295 -18.74 -2.53 -1.81
N GLN A 296 -19.64 -1.69 -1.30
CA GLN A 296 -20.30 -1.88 0.01
C GLN A 296 -21.79 -1.58 -0.08
N TYR A 297 -22.61 -2.53 0.32
CA TYR A 297 -24.05 -2.29 0.48
C TYR A 297 -24.33 -1.42 1.70
N SER A 298 -25.31 -0.53 1.60
CA SER A 298 -25.81 0.19 2.77
C SER A 298 -26.50 -0.76 3.77
N PRO A 299 -26.48 -0.47 5.09
CA PRO A 299 -27.09 -1.33 6.10
C PRO A 299 -28.60 -1.56 5.91
N ASP A 300 -29.31 -0.62 5.28
CA ASP A 300 -30.74 -0.75 4.97
C ASP A 300 -31.01 -1.50 3.65
N GLY A 301 -29.95 -1.89 2.92
CA GLY A 301 -30.02 -2.64 1.67
C GLY A 301 -30.56 -1.87 0.46
N LYS A 302 -30.68 -0.52 0.54
CA LYS A 302 -31.22 0.30 -0.55
C LYS A 302 -30.18 0.86 -1.49
N PHE A 303 -28.94 0.95 -1.04
CA PHE A 303 -27.85 1.54 -1.78
C PHE A 303 -26.65 0.60 -1.84
N ILE A 304 -25.82 0.84 -2.83
CA ILE A 304 -24.46 0.31 -2.90
C ILE A 304 -23.51 1.46 -3.22
N ALA A 305 -22.38 1.52 -2.51
CA ALA A 305 -21.32 2.49 -2.77
C ALA A 305 -20.02 1.78 -3.20
N TRP A 306 -19.21 2.45 -3.99
CA TRP A 306 -17.90 1.95 -4.42
C TRP A 306 -16.93 3.08 -4.76
N GLN A 307 -15.64 2.80 -4.75
CA GLN A 307 -14.61 3.72 -5.20
C GLN A 307 -14.50 3.64 -6.74
N SER A 308 -14.32 4.79 -7.41
CA SER A 308 -14.39 4.89 -8.87
C SER A 308 -13.41 5.90 -9.44
N MET A 309 -12.61 5.50 -10.41
CA MET A 309 -11.86 6.39 -11.29
C MET A 309 -12.57 6.47 -12.65
N GLU A 310 -12.41 7.58 -13.37
CA GLU A 310 -13.22 7.83 -14.58
C GLU A 310 -12.57 7.29 -15.84
N ARG A 311 -11.26 7.47 -15.98
CA ARG A 311 -10.52 7.25 -17.22
C ARG A 311 -9.75 5.95 -17.21
N ASP A 312 -9.84 5.18 -18.28
CA ASP A 312 -9.06 3.96 -18.48
C ASP A 312 -7.55 4.27 -18.47
N GLY A 313 -6.78 3.53 -17.69
CA GLY A 313 -5.32 3.60 -17.65
C GLY A 313 -4.71 4.86 -17.03
N TYR A 314 -5.51 5.81 -16.55
CA TYR A 314 -5.03 7.12 -16.09
C TYR A 314 -4.89 7.17 -14.57
N GLU A 315 -3.69 6.92 -14.08
CA GLU A 315 -3.36 6.82 -12.65
C GLU A 315 -3.43 8.17 -11.89
N SER A 316 -3.37 9.29 -12.61
CA SER A 316 -3.57 10.63 -12.00
C SER A 316 -5.04 11.01 -11.84
N ASP A 317 -5.97 10.11 -12.15
CA ASP A 317 -7.40 10.35 -12.01
C ASP A 317 -7.83 10.36 -10.53
N GLN A 318 -8.95 11.04 -10.27
CA GLN A 318 -9.53 11.10 -8.93
C GLN A 318 -10.17 9.77 -8.54
N ASN A 319 -9.82 9.23 -7.38
CA ASN A 319 -10.54 8.10 -6.79
C ASN A 319 -11.79 8.63 -6.07
N ARG A 320 -12.93 8.56 -6.76
CA ARG A 320 -14.23 9.09 -6.35
C ARG A 320 -14.99 8.10 -5.48
N LEU A 321 -15.95 8.57 -4.72
CA LEU A 321 -16.95 7.73 -4.04
C LEU A 321 -18.30 7.85 -4.79
N MET A 322 -18.72 6.74 -5.38
CA MET A 322 -19.99 6.60 -6.10
C MET A 322 -21.02 5.90 -5.22
N VAL A 323 -22.28 6.30 -5.34
CA VAL A 323 -23.43 5.66 -4.66
C VAL A 323 -24.51 5.40 -5.68
N MET A 324 -25.07 4.19 -5.70
CA MET A 324 -26.20 3.83 -6.54
C MET A 324 -27.40 3.43 -5.69
N ASN A 325 -28.57 3.96 -6.02
CA ASN A 325 -29.84 3.50 -5.50
C ASN A 325 -30.24 2.19 -6.21
N LEU A 326 -30.39 1.11 -5.46
CA LEU A 326 -30.66 -0.23 -6.00
C LEU A 326 -32.06 -0.41 -6.59
N GLU A 327 -33.03 0.43 -6.20
CA GLU A 327 -34.39 0.40 -6.73
C GLU A 327 -34.48 1.15 -8.07
N THR A 328 -33.89 2.34 -8.14
CA THR A 328 -34.02 3.23 -9.32
C THR A 328 -32.88 3.06 -10.33
N GLY A 329 -31.73 2.55 -9.90
CA GLY A 329 -30.48 2.49 -10.69
C GLY A 329 -29.78 3.85 -10.80
N GLU A 330 -30.26 4.90 -10.14
CA GLU A 330 -29.64 6.22 -10.15
C GLU A 330 -28.28 6.18 -9.46
N LYS A 331 -27.25 6.74 -10.13
CA LYS A 331 -25.88 6.84 -9.62
C LYS A 331 -25.55 8.30 -9.31
N ILE A 332 -24.94 8.55 -8.18
CA ILE A 332 -24.44 9.88 -7.79
C ILE A 332 -22.95 9.84 -7.47
N PHE A 333 -22.24 10.91 -7.80
CA PHE A 333 -20.85 11.16 -7.38
C PHE A 333 -20.91 11.83 -5.99
N ALA A 334 -20.85 11.00 -4.93
CA ALA A 334 -21.07 11.48 -3.57
C ALA A 334 -19.93 12.36 -3.05
N SER A 335 -18.68 12.11 -3.44
CA SER A 335 -17.50 12.89 -3.03
C SER A 335 -17.14 14.03 -3.99
N LYS A 336 -18.08 14.55 -4.78
CA LYS A 336 -17.83 15.56 -5.82
C LYS A 336 -17.11 16.82 -5.33
N ASP A 337 -17.40 17.25 -4.11
CA ASP A 337 -16.81 18.48 -3.55
C ASP A 337 -15.51 18.23 -2.77
N PHE A 338 -14.93 17.04 -2.87
CA PHE A 338 -13.62 16.70 -2.32
C PHE A 338 -12.58 16.61 -3.43
N ASP A 339 -11.77 17.65 -3.59
CA ASP A 339 -10.76 17.77 -4.68
C ASP A 339 -9.51 16.91 -4.38
N SER A 340 -9.71 15.65 -3.96
CA SER A 340 -8.69 14.65 -3.70
C SER A 340 -9.29 13.24 -3.76
N ASN A 341 -8.50 12.22 -3.41
CA ASN A 341 -8.88 10.83 -3.44
C ASN A 341 -9.61 10.40 -2.17
N VAL A 342 -10.61 9.52 -2.32
CA VAL A 342 -11.19 8.73 -1.23
C VAL A 342 -10.39 7.44 -1.09
N ASP A 343 -9.75 7.22 0.07
CA ASP A 343 -8.87 6.07 0.27
C ASP A 343 -9.57 4.85 0.88
N GLY A 344 -10.64 5.06 1.64
CA GLY A 344 -11.48 4.01 2.22
C GLY A 344 -12.72 4.61 2.85
N PHE A 345 -13.80 3.85 2.96
CA PHE A 345 -15.08 4.36 3.46
C PHE A 345 -15.90 3.34 4.23
N VAL A 346 -16.89 3.81 5.00
CA VAL A 346 -17.88 2.99 5.70
C VAL A 346 -19.21 3.74 5.81
N TRP A 347 -20.33 3.01 5.76
CA TRP A 347 -21.67 3.54 5.97
C TRP A 347 -21.95 3.83 7.44
N SER A 348 -22.75 4.88 7.73
CA SER A 348 -23.44 5.03 9.02
C SER A 348 -24.50 3.95 9.20
N ALA A 349 -24.86 3.64 10.45
CA ALA A 349 -25.86 2.61 10.76
C ALA A 349 -27.24 2.91 10.13
N ASP A 350 -27.61 4.17 9.97
CA ASP A 350 -28.88 4.62 9.36
C ASP A 350 -28.81 4.86 7.84
N ALA A 351 -27.70 4.48 7.21
CA ALA A 351 -27.45 4.63 5.75
C ALA A 351 -27.55 6.06 5.19
N LYS A 352 -27.45 7.11 6.04
CA LYS A 352 -27.55 8.51 5.60
C LYS A 352 -26.21 9.20 5.43
N VAL A 353 -25.16 8.66 6.02
CA VAL A 353 -23.82 9.24 6.03
C VAL A 353 -22.81 8.20 5.57
N LEU A 354 -21.83 8.64 4.81
CA LEU A 354 -20.61 7.89 4.53
C LEU A 354 -19.45 8.54 5.28
N TYR A 355 -18.69 7.75 6.03
CA TYR A 355 -17.44 8.17 6.63
C TYR A 355 -16.29 7.67 5.74
N PHE A 356 -15.31 8.52 5.47
CA PHE A 356 -14.20 8.14 4.61
C PHE A 356 -12.87 8.75 5.07
N THR A 357 -11.77 8.16 4.64
CA THR A 357 -10.43 8.73 4.77
C THR A 357 -9.99 9.32 3.42
N GLY A 358 -9.22 10.39 3.49
CA GLY A 358 -8.66 11.02 2.29
C GLY A 358 -7.56 12.00 2.63
N VAL A 359 -6.57 12.10 1.73
CA VAL A 359 -5.43 12.99 1.93
C VAL A 359 -5.75 14.42 1.52
N TRP A 360 -5.41 15.37 2.39
CA TRP A 360 -5.47 16.79 2.10
C TRP A 360 -4.32 17.53 2.77
N HIS A 361 -3.52 18.27 1.99
CA HIS A 361 -2.34 19.00 2.44
C HIS A 361 -1.31 18.14 3.19
N GLY A 362 -1.07 16.91 2.68
CA GLY A 362 -0.08 16.00 3.26
C GLY A 362 -0.49 15.36 4.59
N GLU A 363 -1.79 15.30 4.85
CA GLU A 363 -2.38 14.65 6.02
C GLU A 363 -3.61 13.85 5.56
N SER A 364 -3.71 12.57 5.92
CA SER A 364 -4.91 11.75 5.66
C SER A 364 -5.86 11.90 6.84
N GLN A 365 -7.01 12.53 6.62
CA GLN A 365 -8.00 12.83 7.66
C GLN A 365 -9.28 12.02 7.46
N VAL A 366 -10.11 11.95 8.51
CA VAL A 366 -11.44 11.36 8.45
C VAL A 366 -12.47 12.43 8.13
N TYR A 367 -13.33 12.15 7.17
CA TYR A 367 -14.41 13.01 6.71
C TYR A 367 -15.75 12.28 6.80
N LYS A 368 -16.84 13.04 6.77
CA LYS A 368 -18.19 12.51 6.51
C LYS A 368 -18.80 13.17 5.28
N ILE A 369 -19.61 12.40 4.54
CA ILE A 369 -20.51 12.87 3.49
C ILE A 369 -21.93 12.67 4.00
N ASP A 370 -22.71 13.73 4.12
CA ASP A 370 -24.12 13.67 4.47
C ASP A 370 -24.97 13.61 3.20
N LEU A 371 -25.49 12.42 2.90
CA LEU A 371 -26.29 12.17 1.69
C LEU A 371 -27.65 12.85 1.74
N THR A 372 -28.10 13.32 2.91
CA THR A 372 -29.36 14.03 3.11
C THR A 372 -29.22 15.55 3.01
N ASP A 373 -27.99 16.08 3.07
CA ASP A 373 -27.66 17.51 2.97
C ASP A 373 -26.77 17.79 1.75
N SER A 374 -27.30 17.47 0.57
CA SER A 374 -26.63 17.73 -0.73
C SER A 374 -25.20 17.18 -0.83
N ASN A 375 -24.94 16.03 -0.21
CA ASN A 375 -23.63 15.38 -0.13
C ASN A 375 -22.56 16.27 0.53
N LYS A 376 -22.95 17.05 1.52
CA LYS A 376 -22.06 17.94 2.24
C LYS A 376 -20.92 17.16 2.91
N ILE A 377 -19.69 17.57 2.58
CA ILE A 377 -18.47 16.99 3.15
C ILE A 377 -18.02 17.81 4.34
N THR A 378 -17.69 17.14 5.43
CA THR A 378 -17.22 17.77 6.67
C THR A 378 -16.06 16.99 7.25
N PRO A 379 -14.89 17.62 7.55
CA PRO A 379 -13.80 16.96 8.25
C PRO A 379 -14.19 16.64 9.70
N LEU A 380 -13.83 15.46 10.17
CA LEU A 380 -14.04 14.99 11.55
C LEU A 380 -12.76 15.06 12.38
N THR A 381 -11.61 15.03 11.72
CA THR A 381 -10.28 15.06 12.36
C THR A 381 -9.42 16.16 11.77
N SER A 382 -8.32 16.48 12.44
CA SER A 382 -7.30 17.41 12.00
C SER A 382 -5.99 17.15 12.72
N GLY A 383 -4.90 17.74 12.23
CA GLY A 383 -3.56 17.65 12.83
C GLY A 383 -2.61 16.78 12.02
N MET A 384 -1.33 16.83 12.38
CA MET A 384 -0.23 16.15 11.69
C MET A 384 -0.28 14.63 11.94
N TYR A 385 -1.30 13.99 11.41
CA TYR A 385 -1.55 12.55 11.50
C TYR A 385 -2.14 12.04 10.19
N ASP A 386 -1.92 10.76 9.91
CA ASP A 386 -2.68 10.01 8.94
C ASP A 386 -3.62 9.05 9.65
N TYR A 387 -4.87 9.01 9.20
CA TYR A 387 -5.89 8.07 9.63
C TYR A 387 -6.16 7.06 8.53
N ALA A 388 -6.33 5.80 8.93
CA ALA A 388 -6.64 4.68 8.05
C ALA A 388 -7.63 3.72 8.71
N GLY A 389 -8.17 2.78 7.93
CA GLY A 389 -8.94 1.67 8.43
C GLY A 389 -10.20 2.08 9.21
N VAL A 390 -10.98 3.02 8.69
CA VAL A 390 -12.20 3.50 9.34
C VAL A 390 -13.27 2.40 9.43
N ALA A 391 -13.81 2.17 10.63
CA ALA A 391 -14.95 1.28 10.88
C ALA A 391 -15.93 1.90 11.88
N LEU A 392 -17.20 1.48 11.80
CA LEU A 392 -18.24 1.95 12.70
C LEU A 392 -18.17 1.19 14.04
N LEU A 393 -18.19 1.91 15.16
CA LEU A 393 -18.22 1.38 16.51
C LEU A 393 -19.55 1.76 17.18
N GLY A 394 -20.54 0.86 17.09
CA GLY A 394 -21.91 1.17 17.46
C GLY A 394 -22.51 2.24 16.53
N GLU A 395 -23.41 3.08 17.04
CA GLU A 395 -24.12 4.08 16.21
C GLU A 395 -23.42 5.45 16.15
N HIS A 396 -22.57 5.76 17.13
CA HIS A 396 -22.08 7.13 17.33
C HIS A 396 -20.56 7.24 17.46
N LYS A 397 -19.83 6.18 17.18
CA LYS A 397 -18.36 6.22 17.22
C LYS A 397 -17.76 5.59 15.97
N LEU A 398 -16.59 6.06 15.62
CA LEU A 398 -15.72 5.40 14.66
C LEU A 398 -14.50 4.83 15.40
N ILE A 399 -13.97 3.75 14.89
CA ILE A 399 -12.67 3.23 15.24
C ILE A 399 -11.76 3.38 14.01
N VAL A 400 -10.53 3.82 14.24
CA VAL A 400 -9.57 4.13 13.19
C VAL A 400 -8.16 3.72 13.61
N GLN A 401 -7.30 3.46 12.67
CA GLN A 401 -5.86 3.46 12.89
C GLN A 401 -5.32 4.86 12.67
N ARG A 402 -4.31 5.24 13.44
CA ARG A 402 -3.64 6.53 13.31
C ARG A 402 -2.15 6.36 13.47
N HIS A 403 -1.41 6.97 12.58
CA HIS A 403 0.05 7.07 12.62
C HIS A 403 0.52 8.48 12.26
N SER A 404 1.82 8.71 12.31
CA SER A 404 2.45 9.93 11.82
C SER A 404 3.90 9.66 11.41
N LEU A 405 4.55 10.65 10.81
CA LEU A 405 6.00 10.60 10.56
C LEU A 405 6.85 10.37 11.83
N SER A 406 6.22 10.38 13.01
CA SER A 406 6.89 10.19 14.32
C SER A 406 6.46 8.93 15.06
N MET A 407 5.44 8.22 14.60
CA MET A 407 4.84 7.12 15.35
C MET A 407 4.12 6.16 14.39
N GLY A 408 4.34 4.85 14.56
CA GLY A 408 3.59 3.80 13.87
C GLY A 408 2.13 3.69 14.35
N ASP A 409 1.39 2.79 13.70
CA ASP A 409 -0.05 2.63 13.93
C ASP A 409 -0.41 2.32 15.37
N GLU A 410 -1.42 3.04 15.86
CA GLU A 410 -2.19 2.74 17.06
C GLU A 410 -3.68 2.89 16.75
N ILE A 411 -4.52 2.21 17.51
CA ILE A 411 -5.98 2.25 17.33
C ILE A 411 -6.56 3.40 18.18
N TYR A 412 -7.46 4.16 17.56
CA TYR A 412 -8.16 5.29 18.19
C TYR A 412 -9.66 5.17 17.97
N SER A 413 -10.45 5.78 18.86
CA SER A 413 -11.88 6.02 18.63
C SER A 413 -12.14 7.50 18.41
N ILE A 414 -13.18 7.79 17.60
CA ILE A 414 -13.72 9.13 17.37
C ILE A 414 -15.18 9.11 17.84
N ASP A 415 -15.53 9.90 18.85
CA ASP A 415 -16.88 10.00 19.38
C ASP A 415 -17.65 11.09 18.63
N LEU A 416 -18.54 10.69 17.72
CA LEU A 416 -19.33 11.59 16.87
C LEU A 416 -20.38 12.38 17.65
N ALA A 417 -20.80 11.88 18.82
CA ALA A 417 -21.76 12.54 19.71
C ALA A 417 -21.11 13.54 20.67
N ASP A 418 -19.79 13.41 20.92
CA ASP A 418 -19.01 14.30 21.79
C ASP A 418 -18.01 15.13 20.97
N ASN A 419 -18.52 15.89 19.99
CA ASN A 419 -17.74 16.83 19.17
C ASN A 419 -16.47 16.20 18.53
N ASN A 420 -16.59 14.97 18.04
CA ASN A 420 -15.52 14.19 17.43
C ASN A 420 -14.31 13.98 18.36
N LYS A 421 -14.55 13.83 19.64
CA LYS A 421 -13.50 13.57 20.62
C LYS A 421 -12.73 12.30 20.28
N ILE A 422 -11.43 12.44 20.21
CA ILE A 422 -10.50 11.35 19.86
C ILE A 422 -9.92 10.75 21.14
N ALA A 423 -9.94 9.42 21.25
CA ALA A 423 -9.31 8.69 22.35
C ALA A 423 -8.41 7.57 21.81
N GLN A 424 -7.20 7.45 22.34
CA GLN A 424 -6.27 6.35 22.02
C GLN A 424 -6.69 5.08 22.76
N LEU A 425 -6.79 3.95 22.05
CA LEU A 425 -7.24 2.67 22.60
C LEU A 425 -6.08 1.68 22.79
N THR A 426 -5.01 1.78 22.00
CA THR A 426 -3.84 0.91 22.08
C THR A 426 -2.55 1.69 22.31
N THR A 427 -1.55 1.02 22.86
CA THR A 427 -0.21 1.59 23.12
C THR A 427 0.86 0.51 22.89
N GLU A 428 0.80 -0.16 21.72
CA GLU A 428 1.57 -1.37 21.42
C GLU A 428 3.07 -1.13 21.56
N ASN A 429 3.58 -0.06 20.96
CA ASN A 429 5.02 0.23 20.93
C ASN A 429 5.46 1.26 21.97
N LYS A 430 4.62 1.61 22.94
CA LYS A 430 4.94 2.62 23.97
C LYS A 430 6.25 2.34 24.70
N HIS A 431 6.52 1.08 25.04
CA HIS A 431 7.73 0.65 25.77
C HIS A 431 9.03 0.90 24.95
N ILE A 432 8.95 0.97 23.63
CA ILE A 432 10.05 1.35 22.73
C ILE A 432 10.12 2.87 22.62
N TYR A 433 8.97 3.53 22.35
CA TYR A 433 8.92 5.00 22.20
C TYR A 433 9.36 5.75 23.47
N ASP A 434 9.07 5.23 24.65
CA ASP A 434 9.53 5.81 25.94
C ASP A 434 11.07 5.85 26.07
N GLN A 435 11.79 5.09 25.26
CA GLN A 435 13.25 5.02 25.24
C GLN A 435 13.85 5.85 24.07
N LEU A 436 13.01 6.32 23.14
CA LEU A 436 13.46 7.02 21.93
C LEU A 436 13.41 8.54 22.09
N THR A 437 14.36 9.21 21.48
CA THR A 437 14.30 10.64 21.21
C THR A 437 13.93 10.81 19.73
N ILE A 438 12.71 11.24 19.47
CA ILE A 438 12.15 11.42 18.12
C ILE A 438 12.49 12.80 17.59
N GLY A 439 12.89 12.87 16.32
CA GLY A 439 13.16 14.12 15.62
C GLY A 439 11.90 14.95 15.38
N LYS A 440 12.02 16.28 15.49
CA LYS A 440 10.91 17.21 15.19
C LYS A 440 10.52 17.09 13.70
N VAL A 441 9.23 17.06 13.42
CA VAL A 441 8.67 17.19 12.07
C VAL A 441 8.07 18.59 11.91
N GLU A 442 8.33 19.23 10.77
CA GLU A 442 7.84 20.58 10.45
C GLU A 442 7.36 20.65 9.00
N GLY A 443 6.16 21.16 8.76
CA GLY A 443 5.68 21.49 7.42
C GLY A 443 6.15 22.86 6.99
N ARG A 444 6.81 22.95 5.83
CA ARG A 444 7.26 24.22 5.23
C ARG A 444 6.63 24.40 3.85
N TRP A 445 6.04 25.56 3.63
CA TRP A 445 5.50 25.94 2.33
C TRP A 445 6.54 26.70 1.52
N MET A 446 6.92 26.17 0.37
CA MET A 446 7.97 26.70 -0.49
C MET A 446 7.42 27.16 -1.83
N LYS A 447 7.90 28.29 -2.36
CA LYS A 447 7.46 28.81 -3.67
C LYS A 447 7.98 27.93 -4.81
N THR A 448 7.12 27.61 -5.78
CA THR A 448 7.52 26.89 -6.98
C THR A 448 8.06 27.83 -8.07
N THR A 449 8.86 27.30 -9.00
CA THR A 449 9.53 28.10 -10.04
C THR A 449 8.60 28.63 -11.12
N ASP A 450 7.48 27.97 -11.38
CA ASP A 450 6.50 28.38 -12.41
C ASP A 450 5.42 29.31 -11.88
N GLY A 451 5.44 29.63 -10.60
CA GLY A 451 4.49 30.51 -9.95
C GLY A 451 3.05 30.00 -9.90
N LYS A 452 2.80 28.71 -10.26
CA LYS A 452 1.47 28.11 -10.12
C LYS A 452 1.06 28.00 -8.66
N GLN A 453 -0.24 28.12 -8.42
CA GLN A 453 -0.84 28.02 -7.09
C GLN A 453 -1.34 26.60 -6.89
N MET A 454 -1.11 26.03 -5.72
CA MET A 454 -2.03 25.04 -5.18
C MET A 454 -3.37 25.74 -4.97
N LEU A 455 -4.48 25.08 -5.32
CA LEU A 455 -5.86 25.62 -5.25
C LEU A 455 -6.31 25.95 -3.81
N THR A 456 -5.47 26.57 -3.01
CA THR A 456 -5.76 26.87 -1.62
C THR A 456 -5.34 28.29 -1.23
N TRP A 457 -5.88 28.77 -0.14
CA TRP A 457 -5.69 30.08 0.46
C TRP A 457 -4.22 30.53 0.66
N VAL A 458 -3.25 29.63 0.49
CA VAL A 458 -1.83 29.86 0.77
C VAL A 458 -1.00 30.24 -0.46
N GLY A 459 -1.57 30.27 -1.65
CA GLY A 459 -1.00 30.73 -2.94
C GLY A 459 0.45 30.35 -3.26
N LYS A 460 0.74 29.81 -4.47
CA LYS A 460 2.08 29.62 -5.09
C LYS A 460 3.13 28.83 -4.28
N GLN A 461 2.75 27.87 -3.42
CA GLN A 461 3.67 27.18 -2.53
C GLN A 461 3.45 25.67 -2.57
N MET A 462 4.53 24.93 -2.38
CA MET A 462 4.59 23.47 -2.26
C MET A 462 4.86 23.09 -0.80
N LEU A 463 4.03 22.24 -0.21
CA LEU A 463 4.30 21.70 1.12
C LEU A 463 5.52 20.78 1.07
N THR A 464 6.45 21.02 1.98
CA THR A 464 7.65 20.20 2.17
C THR A 464 7.76 19.82 3.64
N TRP A 465 7.74 18.53 3.95
CA TRP A 465 8.03 18.06 5.30
C TRP A 465 9.53 18.13 5.55
N VAL A 466 9.91 18.63 6.70
CA VAL A 466 11.31 18.68 7.16
C VAL A 466 11.40 17.94 8.49
N ILE A 467 12.23 16.91 8.53
CA ILE A 467 12.46 16.10 9.73
C ILE A 467 13.88 16.39 10.23
N TYR A 468 13.96 16.84 11.47
CA TYR A 468 15.21 17.24 12.11
C TYR A 468 15.80 16.09 12.92
N PRO A 469 17.14 16.03 13.08
CA PRO A 469 17.78 15.08 13.97
C PRO A 469 17.26 15.20 15.43
N PRO A 470 17.23 14.09 16.20
CA PRO A 470 17.10 14.17 17.64
C PRO A 470 18.15 15.13 18.23
N HIS A 471 17.76 15.95 19.20
CA HIS A 471 18.65 16.96 19.82
C HIS A 471 19.18 18.01 18.81
N PHE A 472 18.36 18.37 17.81
CA PHE A 472 18.71 19.38 16.80
C PHE A 472 19.17 20.70 17.46
N ASP A 473 20.35 21.19 17.03
CA ASP A 473 20.93 22.47 17.45
C ASP A 473 21.06 23.40 16.22
N PRO A 474 20.31 24.50 16.13
CA PRO A 474 20.36 25.40 14.96
C PRO A 474 21.71 26.09 14.75
N ASN A 475 22.65 26.00 15.71
CA ASN A 475 24.01 26.53 15.57
C ASN A 475 25.00 25.51 14.94
N LYS A 476 24.58 24.28 14.75
CA LYS A 476 25.37 23.24 14.07
C LYS A 476 24.95 23.09 12.62
N LYS A 477 25.86 22.55 11.80
CA LYS A 477 25.59 22.22 10.41
C LYS A 477 25.37 20.71 10.25
N TYR A 478 24.30 20.36 9.54
CA TYR A 478 23.90 18.98 9.33
C TYR A 478 23.94 18.59 7.84
N PRO A 479 24.39 17.38 7.52
CA PRO A 479 24.16 16.80 6.20
C PRO A 479 22.64 16.67 5.99
N THR A 480 22.18 16.89 4.75
CA THR A 480 20.75 16.99 4.45
C THR A 480 20.39 16.13 3.27
N LEU A 481 19.30 15.38 3.36
CA LEU A 481 18.79 14.47 2.35
C LEU A 481 17.56 15.05 1.68
N LEU A 482 17.57 15.11 0.36
CA LEU A 482 16.36 15.25 -0.45
C LEU A 482 15.74 13.85 -0.60
N PHE A 483 14.51 13.70 -0.12
CA PHE A 483 13.71 12.49 -0.30
C PHE A 483 12.81 12.66 -1.54
N CYS A 484 12.99 11.78 -2.52
CA CYS A 484 12.18 11.72 -3.72
C CYS A 484 11.11 10.62 -3.57
N GLU A 485 9.84 11.03 -3.49
CA GLU A 485 8.71 10.12 -3.35
C GLU A 485 8.46 9.34 -4.64
N GLY A 486 8.00 8.08 -4.45
CA GLY A 486 7.58 7.18 -5.52
C GLY A 486 6.21 7.53 -6.13
N GLY A 487 5.56 6.56 -6.66
CA GLY A 487 4.26 6.66 -7.35
C GLY A 487 4.41 6.69 -8.87
N PRO A 488 4.20 7.81 -9.58
CA PRO A 488 4.34 9.20 -9.12
C PRO A 488 3.17 9.80 -8.33
N GLN A 489 2.02 9.18 -8.28
CA GLN A 489 0.81 9.69 -7.62
C GLN A 489 0.67 9.14 -6.17
N SER A 490 1.70 9.34 -5.35
CA SER A 490 1.71 8.94 -3.93
C SER A 490 2.09 10.13 -3.03
N PRO A 491 1.25 10.58 -2.08
CA PRO A 491 1.53 11.77 -1.28
C PRO A 491 2.68 11.53 -0.31
N VAL A 492 3.48 12.57 -0.06
CA VAL A 492 4.28 12.62 1.15
C VAL A 492 3.38 13.15 2.26
N SER A 493 2.67 12.23 2.90
CA SER A 493 1.78 12.51 4.02
C SER A 493 2.48 12.32 5.37
N GLN A 494 1.73 12.02 6.41
CA GLN A 494 2.26 11.65 7.72
C GLN A 494 2.55 10.14 7.82
N PHE A 495 2.81 9.45 6.70
CA PHE A 495 2.98 8.01 6.64
C PHE A 495 4.12 7.49 7.52
N TRP A 496 3.92 6.33 8.13
CA TRP A 496 4.95 5.56 8.82
C TRP A 496 5.38 4.36 7.97
N SER A 497 6.66 4.29 7.66
CA SER A 497 7.22 3.17 6.89
C SER A 497 8.28 2.43 7.68
N TYR A 498 8.33 1.11 7.56
CA TYR A 498 9.39 0.28 8.15
C TYR A 498 10.61 0.11 7.23
N ARG A 499 10.52 0.59 6.00
CA ARG A 499 11.64 0.65 5.04
C ARG A 499 12.12 2.10 4.88
N TRP A 500 11.31 2.95 4.31
CA TRP A 500 11.60 4.37 4.07
C TRP A 500 11.18 5.23 5.28
N ASN A 501 11.74 4.92 6.45
CA ASN A 501 11.42 5.65 7.67
C ASN A 501 12.23 6.93 7.80
N MET A 502 11.55 8.07 7.87
CA MET A 502 12.24 9.36 7.94
C MET A 502 12.85 9.61 9.33
N GLN A 503 12.30 9.02 10.40
CA GLN A 503 12.88 9.16 11.75
C GLN A 503 14.19 8.41 11.91
N ILE A 504 14.38 7.24 11.26
CA ILE A 504 15.67 6.56 11.32
C ILE A 504 16.75 7.34 10.54
N MET A 505 16.36 8.05 9.44
CA MET A 505 17.26 8.95 8.73
C MET A 505 17.67 10.11 9.63
N ALA A 506 16.70 10.73 10.32
CA ALA A 506 16.94 11.80 11.29
C ALA A 506 17.79 11.33 12.48
N ALA A 507 17.54 10.10 12.99
CA ALA A 507 18.31 9.49 14.08
C ALA A 507 19.78 9.22 13.71
N ASN A 508 20.10 9.18 12.41
CA ASN A 508 21.45 9.16 11.88
C ASN A 508 22.03 10.55 11.58
N ASP A 509 21.52 11.58 12.25
CA ASP A 509 21.98 12.97 12.17
C ASP A 509 21.82 13.64 10.78
N TYR A 510 20.87 13.20 9.97
CA TYR A 510 20.49 13.84 8.71
C TYR A 510 19.24 14.70 8.90
N ILE A 511 19.21 15.88 8.28
CA ILE A 511 17.94 16.58 8.03
C ILE A 511 17.32 15.93 6.79
N VAL A 512 16.02 15.59 6.86
CA VAL A 512 15.29 15.03 5.73
C VAL A 512 14.35 16.08 5.17
N VAL A 513 14.39 16.30 3.87
CA VAL A 513 13.56 17.24 3.10
C VAL A 513 12.69 16.46 2.14
N ALA A 514 11.41 16.40 2.39
CA ALA A 514 10.45 15.55 1.67
C ALA A 514 9.32 16.41 1.06
N PRO A 515 9.51 16.91 -0.18
CA PRO A 515 8.56 17.81 -0.83
C PRO A 515 7.38 17.06 -1.47
N ASN A 516 6.19 17.65 -1.37
CA ASN A 516 5.01 17.29 -2.14
C ASN A 516 5.04 17.96 -3.53
N ARG A 517 5.92 17.47 -4.39
CA ARG A 517 6.11 17.96 -5.77
C ARG A 517 4.86 17.76 -6.63
N ARG A 518 4.83 18.32 -7.86
CA ARG A 518 3.79 18.06 -8.85
C ARG A 518 3.57 16.57 -9.08
N GLY A 519 2.29 16.19 -9.21
CA GLY A 519 1.87 14.82 -9.41
C GLY A 519 1.55 14.07 -8.12
N LEU A 520 1.71 14.69 -6.94
CA LEU A 520 1.30 14.07 -5.67
C LEU A 520 -0.14 14.48 -5.32
N PRO A 521 -1.01 13.53 -4.89
CA PRO A 521 -2.39 13.83 -4.50
C PRO A 521 -2.48 14.62 -3.18
N GLY A 522 -3.68 15.15 -2.89
CA GLY A 522 -3.96 15.92 -1.68
C GLY A 522 -3.73 17.43 -1.80
N PHE A 523 -3.51 17.92 -3.02
CA PHE A 523 -3.30 19.34 -3.28
C PHE A 523 -4.14 19.85 -4.46
N GLY A 524 -5.27 19.17 -4.70
CA GLY A 524 -6.14 19.36 -5.86
C GLY A 524 -5.76 18.48 -7.04
N MET A 525 -6.74 18.10 -7.82
CA MET A 525 -6.56 17.19 -8.96
C MET A 525 -5.70 17.83 -10.06
N GLU A 526 -5.80 19.17 -10.27
CA GLU A 526 -4.90 19.88 -11.19
C GLU A 526 -3.41 19.69 -10.83
N TRP A 527 -3.07 19.69 -9.54
CA TRP A 527 -1.71 19.45 -9.09
C TRP A 527 -1.26 18.01 -9.34
N ASN A 528 -2.14 17.04 -9.08
CA ASN A 528 -1.91 15.62 -9.28
C ASN A 528 -1.66 15.27 -10.76
N GLU A 529 -2.46 15.81 -11.67
CA GLU A 529 -2.39 15.51 -13.10
C GLU A 529 -1.12 16.04 -13.80
N GLN A 530 -0.42 17.03 -13.22
CA GLN A 530 0.70 17.72 -13.88
C GLN A 530 1.97 16.88 -14.03
N VAL A 531 2.04 15.66 -13.51
CA VAL A 531 3.16 14.75 -13.73
C VAL A 531 2.99 13.93 -15.01
N SER A 532 1.74 13.64 -15.39
CA SER A 532 1.45 12.82 -16.58
C SER A 532 1.95 13.50 -17.84
N GLY A 533 2.73 12.77 -18.65
CA GLY A 533 3.37 13.28 -19.88
C GLY A 533 4.45 14.34 -19.64
N ASP A 534 4.91 14.54 -18.39
CA ASP A 534 5.96 15.52 -18.03
C ASP A 534 7.02 14.94 -17.08
N TYR A 535 7.35 13.68 -17.21
CA TYR A 535 8.45 13.05 -16.48
C TYR A 535 9.78 13.76 -16.85
N GLY A 536 10.49 14.25 -15.84
CA GLY A 536 11.67 15.09 -16.04
C GLY A 536 11.38 16.59 -16.20
N GLY A 537 10.11 17.02 -16.10
CA GLY A 537 9.71 18.43 -16.21
C GLY A 537 9.62 19.18 -14.90
N GLN A 538 8.40 19.72 -14.60
CA GLN A 538 8.24 20.60 -13.42
C GLN A 538 8.45 19.88 -12.08
N CYS A 539 8.08 18.59 -11.97
CA CYS A 539 8.31 17.81 -10.76
C CYS A 539 9.79 17.77 -10.35
N MET A 540 10.71 17.74 -11.31
CA MET A 540 12.17 17.78 -11.04
C MET A 540 12.63 19.16 -10.58
N LYS A 541 12.03 20.22 -11.11
CA LYS A 541 12.30 21.60 -10.65
C LYS A 541 11.78 21.81 -9.24
N ASP A 542 10.67 21.19 -8.87
CA ASP A 542 10.12 21.22 -7.52
C ASP A 542 11.08 20.59 -6.51
N TYR A 543 11.73 19.45 -6.85
CA TYR A 543 12.79 18.85 -6.04
C TYR A 543 13.99 19.79 -5.85
N PHE A 544 14.49 20.40 -6.94
CA PHE A 544 15.56 21.39 -6.81
C PHE A 544 15.14 22.58 -5.95
N THR A 545 13.93 23.08 -6.12
CA THR A 545 13.41 24.17 -5.31
C THR A 545 13.44 23.83 -3.81
N ALA A 546 12.97 22.64 -3.44
CA ALA A 546 12.91 22.22 -2.04
C ALA A 546 14.31 22.18 -1.41
N ILE A 547 15.28 21.56 -2.06
CA ILE A 547 16.63 21.43 -1.51
C ILE A 547 17.39 22.76 -1.54
N ASP A 548 17.21 23.59 -2.58
CA ASP A 548 17.86 24.90 -2.70
C ASP A 548 17.32 25.90 -1.64
N GLU A 549 16.00 25.85 -1.32
CA GLU A 549 15.44 26.65 -0.24
C GLU A 549 16.01 26.23 1.12
N MET A 550 16.10 24.92 1.37
CA MET A 550 16.68 24.39 2.60
C MET A 550 18.19 24.70 2.71
N ALA A 551 18.91 24.72 1.61
CA ALA A 551 20.34 25.04 1.60
C ALA A 551 20.66 26.51 1.99
N LYS A 552 19.65 27.38 2.10
CA LYS A 552 19.79 28.76 2.61
C LYS A 552 19.84 28.82 4.13
N GLU A 553 19.37 27.77 4.80
CA GLU A 553 19.35 27.71 6.27
C GLU A 553 20.78 27.55 6.83
N SER A 554 21.09 28.29 7.91
CA SER A 554 22.43 28.27 8.51
C SER A 554 22.86 26.91 9.06
N PHE A 555 21.90 26.08 9.42
CA PHE A 555 22.12 24.74 9.96
C PHE A 555 22.21 23.64 8.86
N VAL A 556 21.97 23.96 7.61
CA VAL A 556 22.18 23.05 6.49
C VAL A 556 23.62 23.17 5.97
N ASP A 557 24.29 22.03 5.89
CA ASP A 557 25.59 21.97 5.22
C ASP A 557 25.39 21.72 3.72
N LYS A 558 25.43 22.80 2.94
CA LYS A 558 25.24 22.76 1.48
C LYS A 558 26.31 21.92 0.74
N ASP A 559 27.44 21.64 1.38
CA ASP A 559 28.50 20.82 0.82
C ASP A 559 28.33 19.33 1.17
N ARG A 560 27.28 18.97 1.93
CA ARG A 560 26.94 17.59 2.34
C ARG A 560 25.46 17.28 2.09
N LEU A 561 25.02 17.53 0.84
CA LEU A 561 23.65 17.19 0.40
C LEU A 561 23.65 15.80 -0.26
N GLY A 562 22.67 14.97 0.11
CA GLY A 562 22.37 13.68 -0.52
C GLY A 562 20.97 13.68 -1.15
N CYS A 563 20.73 12.76 -2.08
CA CYS A 563 19.43 12.58 -2.71
C CYS A 563 19.08 11.10 -2.76
N VAL A 564 17.90 10.74 -2.28
CA VAL A 564 17.47 9.35 -2.11
C VAL A 564 16.02 9.16 -2.57
N GLY A 565 15.69 8.00 -3.13
CA GLY A 565 14.31 7.72 -3.54
C GLY A 565 14.12 6.33 -4.11
N ALA A 566 12.85 5.88 -4.19
CA ALA A 566 12.47 4.59 -4.72
C ALA A 566 11.42 4.71 -5.82
N SER A 567 11.35 3.72 -6.73
CA SER A 567 10.36 3.64 -7.80
C SER A 567 10.44 4.89 -8.70
N PHE A 568 9.36 5.66 -8.87
CA PHE A 568 9.44 6.98 -9.51
C PHE A 568 10.44 7.90 -8.80
N GLY A 569 10.59 7.78 -7.48
CA GLY A 569 11.64 8.48 -6.72
C GLY A 569 13.05 8.02 -7.12
N GLY A 570 13.25 6.72 -7.39
CA GLY A 570 14.48 6.16 -7.94
C GLY A 570 14.77 6.66 -9.36
N PHE A 571 13.75 6.73 -10.23
CA PHE A 571 13.82 7.42 -11.52
C PHE A 571 14.28 8.88 -11.34
N SER A 572 13.67 9.59 -10.39
CA SER A 572 14.00 10.98 -10.09
C SER A 572 15.49 11.11 -9.68
N VAL A 573 16.00 10.21 -8.84
CA VAL A 573 17.41 10.17 -8.45
C VAL A 573 18.31 9.98 -9.65
N TYR A 574 18.03 9.02 -10.54
CA TYR A 574 18.83 8.81 -11.76
C TYR A 574 18.78 10.02 -12.69
N TRP A 575 17.61 10.66 -12.84
CA TRP A 575 17.48 11.87 -13.65
C TRP A 575 18.26 13.04 -13.02
N LEU A 576 18.12 13.24 -11.70
CA LEU A 576 18.82 14.28 -10.96
C LEU A 576 20.35 14.08 -11.01
N ALA A 577 20.86 12.85 -11.02
CA ALA A 577 22.27 12.55 -11.14
C ALA A 577 22.88 13.13 -12.42
N GLY A 578 22.11 13.26 -13.51
CA GLY A 578 22.52 13.91 -14.74
C GLY A 578 22.28 15.42 -14.79
N HIS A 579 21.58 16.02 -13.79
CA HIS A 579 21.11 17.41 -13.89
C HIS A 579 21.38 18.27 -12.64
N HIS A 580 22.00 17.72 -11.58
CA HIS A 580 22.08 18.40 -10.27
C HIS A 580 23.10 19.56 -10.19
N ASN A 581 23.94 19.76 -11.19
CA ASN A 581 24.95 20.82 -11.22
C ASN A 581 25.78 20.87 -9.92
N LYS A 582 26.31 19.70 -9.50
CA LYS A 582 27.15 19.49 -8.31
C LYS A 582 26.50 19.80 -6.95
N ARG A 583 25.15 19.86 -6.88
CA ARG A 583 24.45 20.06 -5.60
C ARG A 583 24.68 18.91 -4.64
N PHE A 584 24.53 17.67 -5.11
CA PHE A 584 24.60 16.49 -4.27
C PHE A 584 25.99 15.85 -4.27
N LYS A 585 26.31 15.17 -3.16
CA LYS A 585 27.56 14.43 -2.94
C LYS A 585 27.34 12.91 -2.86
N ALA A 586 26.12 12.46 -2.74
CA ALA A 586 25.73 11.06 -2.75
C ALA A 586 24.31 10.88 -3.28
N PHE A 587 24.10 9.77 -3.99
CA PHE A 587 22.80 9.32 -4.47
C PHE A 587 22.49 7.90 -3.99
N ILE A 588 21.20 7.62 -3.70
CA ILE A 588 20.68 6.27 -3.51
C ILE A 588 19.39 6.13 -4.32
N ALA A 589 19.39 5.24 -5.30
CA ALA A 589 18.22 4.91 -6.12
C ALA A 589 17.81 3.45 -5.87
N HIS A 590 16.58 3.26 -5.42
CA HIS A 590 15.99 1.96 -5.21
C HIS A 590 14.87 1.72 -6.22
N ASP A 591 14.88 0.60 -6.93
CA ASP A 591 13.89 0.19 -7.93
C ASP A 591 13.52 1.30 -8.93
N GLY A 592 14.52 2.08 -9.36
CA GLY A 592 14.31 3.24 -10.23
C GLY A 592 14.33 2.90 -11.71
N ILE A 593 13.53 3.62 -12.50
CA ILE A 593 13.57 3.56 -13.97
C ILE A 593 14.83 4.28 -14.45
N PHE A 594 15.73 3.56 -15.11
CA PHE A 594 16.96 4.09 -15.71
C PHE A 594 16.79 4.32 -17.21
N ASN A 595 16.21 3.36 -17.91
CA ASN A 595 15.91 3.42 -19.33
C ASN A 595 14.41 3.31 -19.56
N MET A 596 13.77 4.40 -19.99
CA MET A 596 12.32 4.47 -20.15
C MET A 596 11.78 3.66 -21.33
N GLU A 597 12.59 3.45 -22.40
CA GLU A 597 12.16 2.60 -23.52
C GLU A 597 12.10 1.13 -23.07
N MET A 598 13.07 0.67 -22.27
CA MET A 598 13.03 -0.65 -21.67
C MET A 598 11.89 -0.76 -20.68
N GLN A 599 11.70 0.22 -19.79
CA GLN A 599 10.58 0.23 -18.84
C GLN A 599 9.23 0.05 -19.54
N TYR A 600 9.00 0.73 -20.66
CA TYR A 600 7.77 0.60 -21.44
C TYR A 600 7.52 -0.85 -21.91
N LEU A 601 8.58 -1.60 -22.22
CA LEU A 601 8.48 -2.98 -22.73
C LEU A 601 8.54 -4.07 -21.65
N GLU A 602 9.04 -3.74 -20.46
CA GLU A 602 9.37 -4.72 -19.43
C GLU A 602 8.37 -4.74 -18.28
N THR A 603 7.73 -3.59 -18.00
CA THR A 603 6.78 -3.48 -16.88
C THR A 603 5.57 -4.38 -17.08
N GLU A 604 5.10 -4.95 -16.01
CA GLU A 604 3.83 -5.69 -15.98
C GLU A 604 2.62 -4.74 -16.08
N GLU A 605 2.75 -3.46 -15.66
CA GLU A 605 1.69 -2.44 -15.72
C GLU A 605 1.84 -1.54 -16.95
N MET A 606 1.58 -2.06 -18.13
CA MET A 606 1.76 -1.30 -19.37
C MET A 606 0.75 -0.16 -19.52
N TRP A 607 -0.43 -0.21 -18.87
CA TRP A 607 -1.37 0.89 -18.84
C TRP A 607 -0.74 2.18 -18.30
N PHE A 608 -0.04 2.08 -17.17
CA PHE A 608 0.68 3.19 -16.56
C PHE A 608 1.71 3.78 -17.55
N ALA A 609 2.58 2.94 -18.11
CA ALA A 609 3.60 3.38 -19.07
C ALA A 609 2.95 4.01 -20.31
N ASN A 610 1.87 3.43 -20.82
CA ASN A 610 1.18 3.93 -21.99
C ASN A 610 0.52 5.31 -21.77
N TRP A 611 -0.07 5.55 -20.61
CA TRP A 611 -0.77 6.79 -20.31
C TRP A 611 0.16 7.88 -19.73
N ASP A 612 0.89 7.58 -18.66
CA ASP A 612 1.73 8.58 -18.00
C ASP A 612 2.95 8.98 -18.83
N MET A 613 3.50 8.08 -19.63
CA MET A 613 4.56 8.42 -20.59
C MET A 613 4.01 9.07 -21.87
N GLY A 614 2.70 9.13 -22.03
CA GLY A 614 2.02 9.79 -23.13
C GLY A 614 1.88 8.98 -24.41
N GLY A 615 2.19 7.67 -24.38
CA GLY A 615 2.13 6.74 -25.49
C GLY A 615 3.43 5.96 -25.70
N ALA A 616 3.49 5.15 -26.76
CA ALA A 616 4.62 4.31 -27.05
C ALA A 616 5.83 5.11 -27.60
N TYR A 617 7.06 4.68 -27.24
CA TYR A 617 8.28 5.36 -27.71
C TYR A 617 8.49 5.31 -29.23
N TRP A 618 7.87 4.36 -29.94
CA TRP A 618 7.91 4.28 -31.40
C TRP A 618 6.90 5.20 -32.10
N GLU A 619 5.99 5.85 -31.38
CA GLU A 619 5.06 6.84 -31.93
C GLU A 619 5.78 8.17 -32.21
N LYS A 620 6.56 8.21 -33.28
CA LYS A 620 7.45 9.33 -33.58
C LYS A 620 6.76 10.67 -33.81
N GLN A 621 5.45 10.67 -34.11
CA GLN A 621 4.63 11.89 -34.28
C GLN A 621 3.93 12.31 -32.98
N ASN A 622 4.00 11.51 -31.92
CA ASN A 622 3.42 11.83 -30.63
C ASN A 622 4.41 12.68 -29.80
N ALA A 623 4.19 14.00 -29.81
CA ALA A 623 5.09 14.95 -29.16
C ALA A 623 5.23 14.72 -27.65
N THR A 624 4.16 14.27 -26.98
CA THR A 624 4.19 13.98 -25.53
C THR A 624 5.07 12.78 -25.23
N ALA A 625 4.87 11.66 -25.94
CA ALA A 625 5.69 10.47 -25.80
C ALA A 625 7.18 10.78 -26.10
N GLN A 626 7.47 11.45 -27.24
CA GLN A 626 8.84 11.77 -27.60
C GLN A 626 9.53 12.69 -26.56
N ARG A 627 8.81 13.66 -25.99
CA ARG A 627 9.33 14.49 -24.90
C ARG A 627 9.64 13.66 -23.66
N THR A 628 8.75 12.76 -23.29
CA THR A 628 8.93 11.87 -22.11
C THR A 628 10.17 11.00 -22.28
N PHE A 629 10.29 10.26 -23.38
CA PHE A 629 11.42 9.38 -23.65
C PHE A 629 12.75 10.13 -23.82
N ALA A 630 12.75 11.39 -24.28
CA ALA A 630 13.93 12.25 -24.32
C ALA A 630 14.47 12.62 -22.92
N ASN A 631 13.66 12.44 -21.86
CA ASN A 631 14.05 12.63 -20.47
C ASN A 631 14.55 11.34 -19.79
N SER A 632 14.73 10.26 -20.54
CA SER A 632 15.21 8.99 -19.98
C SER A 632 16.61 9.14 -19.36
N PRO A 633 16.79 8.76 -18.08
CA PRO A 633 18.05 9.01 -17.33
C PRO A 633 19.30 8.50 -18.01
N HIS A 634 19.23 7.33 -18.69
CA HIS A 634 20.37 6.71 -19.36
C HIS A 634 20.98 7.60 -20.47
N LEU A 635 20.25 8.57 -21.00
CA LEU A 635 20.74 9.52 -22.00
C LEU A 635 21.68 10.59 -21.43
N PHE A 636 21.77 10.70 -20.10
CA PHE A 636 22.51 11.75 -19.39
C PHE A 636 23.64 11.21 -18.52
N VAL A 637 24.02 9.93 -18.67
CA VAL A 637 25.10 9.32 -17.88
C VAL A 637 26.47 9.96 -18.14
N ASP A 638 26.67 10.61 -19.28
CA ASP A 638 27.84 11.41 -19.60
C ASP A 638 28.08 12.57 -18.61
N LYS A 639 27.02 13.01 -17.90
CA LYS A 639 27.06 14.06 -16.89
C LYS A 639 27.15 13.54 -15.46
N TRP A 640 27.11 12.23 -15.26
CA TRP A 640 27.21 11.64 -13.92
C TRP A 640 28.63 11.80 -13.37
N ASP A 641 28.75 12.40 -12.19
CA ASP A 641 30.03 12.71 -11.54
C ASP A 641 30.00 12.47 -10.02
N THR A 642 28.89 11.97 -9.48
CA THR A 642 28.62 11.86 -8.04
C THR A 642 28.33 10.41 -7.67
N PRO A 643 28.89 9.89 -6.56
CA PRO A 643 28.69 8.53 -6.09
C PRO A 643 27.22 8.10 -6.00
N ILE A 644 26.91 6.88 -6.44
CA ILE A 644 25.55 6.34 -6.47
C ILE A 644 25.46 4.90 -5.97
N LEU A 645 24.53 4.65 -5.04
CA LEU A 645 24.10 3.31 -4.63
C LEU A 645 22.83 2.94 -5.40
N CYS A 646 22.86 1.82 -6.12
CA CYS A 646 21.71 1.24 -6.80
C CYS A 646 21.21 0.04 -5.98
N ILE A 647 19.92 -0.02 -5.68
CA ILE A 647 19.29 -1.13 -4.93
C ILE A 647 18.13 -1.68 -5.75
N HIS A 648 17.98 -3.04 -5.82
CA HIS A 648 16.89 -3.65 -6.59
C HIS A 648 16.56 -5.07 -6.12
N GLY A 649 15.27 -5.45 -6.21
CA GLY A 649 14.78 -6.82 -6.06
C GLY A 649 14.71 -7.54 -7.41
N GLU A 650 15.18 -8.79 -7.52
CA GLU A 650 15.11 -9.56 -8.79
C GLU A 650 13.69 -10.01 -9.16
N LYS A 651 12.78 -10.06 -8.17
CA LYS A 651 11.37 -10.37 -8.41
C LYS A 651 10.51 -9.13 -8.68
N ASP A 652 11.11 -7.97 -8.85
CA ASP A 652 10.41 -6.77 -9.24
C ASP A 652 10.03 -6.84 -10.73
N TYR A 653 8.74 -7.04 -11.02
CA TYR A 653 8.22 -7.07 -12.38
C TYR A 653 7.55 -5.75 -12.79
N ARG A 654 7.45 -4.80 -11.86
CA ARG A 654 7.01 -3.43 -12.11
C ARG A 654 8.12 -2.58 -12.73
N ILE A 655 9.29 -2.60 -12.11
CA ILE A 655 10.53 -2.01 -12.62
C ILE A 655 11.61 -3.08 -12.50
N LEU A 656 11.99 -3.71 -13.60
CA LEU A 656 12.84 -4.90 -13.56
C LEU A 656 14.24 -4.59 -13.04
N ALA A 657 14.87 -5.55 -12.37
CA ALA A 657 16.19 -5.41 -11.74
C ALA A 657 17.30 -5.01 -12.71
N ASN A 658 17.17 -5.33 -14.01
CA ASN A 658 18.10 -4.89 -15.05
C ASN A 658 18.20 -3.36 -15.18
N GLN A 659 17.19 -2.58 -14.77
CA GLN A 659 17.25 -1.12 -14.71
C GLN A 659 18.33 -0.66 -13.70
N GLY A 660 18.30 -1.20 -12.47
CA GLY A 660 19.32 -0.91 -11.44
C GLY A 660 20.71 -1.43 -11.81
N MET A 661 20.80 -2.64 -12.39
CA MET A 661 22.06 -3.20 -12.87
C MET A 661 22.67 -2.37 -14.02
N ALA A 662 21.85 -1.89 -14.95
CA ALA A 662 22.31 -1.04 -16.05
C ALA A 662 22.80 0.32 -15.54
N ALA A 663 22.12 0.92 -14.58
CA ALA A 663 22.54 2.17 -13.94
C ALA A 663 23.89 2.03 -13.23
N PHE A 664 24.06 0.96 -12.44
CA PHE A 664 25.32 0.63 -11.79
C PHE A 664 26.45 0.44 -12.81
N ASN A 665 26.22 -0.38 -13.86
CA ASN A 665 27.21 -0.61 -14.90
C ASN A 665 27.64 0.70 -15.60
N ALA A 666 26.67 1.58 -15.91
CA ALA A 666 26.94 2.88 -16.52
C ALA A 666 27.80 3.76 -15.61
N ALA A 667 27.52 3.83 -14.30
CA ALA A 667 28.32 4.57 -13.33
C ALA A 667 29.75 4.06 -13.27
N VAL A 668 29.95 2.73 -13.13
CA VAL A 668 31.28 2.10 -13.08
C VAL A 668 32.06 2.36 -14.36
N LEU A 669 31.46 2.17 -15.54
CA LEU A 669 32.10 2.42 -16.83
C LEU A 669 32.51 3.89 -17.03
N ARG A 670 31.77 4.81 -16.40
CA ARG A 670 32.10 6.24 -16.38
C ARG A 670 33.15 6.62 -15.32
N GLY A 671 33.59 5.67 -14.49
CA GLY A 671 34.53 5.94 -13.40
C GLY A 671 33.87 6.66 -12.20
N VAL A 672 32.54 6.65 -12.10
CA VAL A 672 31.80 7.17 -10.97
C VAL A 672 31.75 6.10 -9.89
N PRO A 673 32.11 6.40 -8.62
CA PRO A 673 31.98 5.45 -7.53
C PRO A 673 30.54 4.95 -7.41
N ALA A 674 30.37 3.64 -7.43
CA ALA A 674 29.04 3.04 -7.38
C ALA A 674 29.04 1.74 -6.59
N GLU A 675 27.90 1.43 -5.98
CA GLU A 675 27.61 0.14 -5.32
C GLU A 675 26.27 -0.38 -5.82
N LEU A 676 26.12 -1.71 -5.88
CA LEU A 676 24.90 -2.39 -6.28
C LEU A 676 24.50 -3.38 -5.20
N LEU A 677 23.31 -3.18 -4.62
CA LEU A 677 22.67 -4.12 -3.70
C LEU A 677 21.50 -4.82 -4.40
N ILE A 678 21.63 -6.11 -4.68
CA ILE A 678 20.59 -6.94 -5.32
C ILE A 678 20.03 -7.95 -4.32
N TYR A 679 18.72 -8.09 -4.33
CA TYR A 679 17.99 -9.08 -3.56
C TYR A 679 17.36 -10.13 -4.49
N PRO A 680 17.90 -11.36 -4.56
CA PRO A 680 17.37 -12.40 -5.45
C PRO A 680 15.95 -12.85 -5.16
N ASP A 681 15.46 -12.57 -3.95
CA ASP A 681 14.21 -13.09 -3.40
C ASP A 681 13.24 -12.02 -2.86
N GLU A 682 13.49 -10.73 -3.20
CA GLU A 682 12.59 -9.62 -2.92
C GLU A 682 12.00 -9.05 -4.23
N ASN A 683 10.82 -8.44 -4.10
CA ASN A 683 10.11 -7.76 -5.18
C ASN A 683 10.39 -6.24 -5.19
N HIS A 684 9.43 -5.42 -5.61
CA HIS A 684 9.49 -3.95 -5.56
C HIS A 684 9.62 -3.42 -4.11
N TRP A 685 9.34 -4.25 -3.12
CA TRP A 685 9.51 -3.97 -1.70
C TRP A 685 10.51 -4.93 -1.05
N VAL A 686 11.17 -4.47 0.01
CA VAL A 686 12.05 -5.33 0.85
C VAL A 686 11.26 -5.72 2.08
N LEU A 687 10.80 -6.96 2.13
CA LEU A 687 9.81 -7.43 3.11
C LEU A 687 10.39 -8.33 4.21
N LYS A 688 11.46 -9.06 3.91
CA LYS A 688 12.08 -9.98 4.87
C LYS A 688 12.90 -9.21 5.91
N PRO A 689 12.81 -9.57 7.21
CA PRO A 689 13.46 -8.81 8.28
C PRO A 689 14.98 -8.62 8.11
N GLN A 690 15.72 -9.68 7.75
CA GLN A 690 17.17 -9.56 7.53
C GLN A 690 17.50 -8.70 6.32
N ASN A 691 16.76 -8.84 5.23
CA ASN A 691 16.92 -8.00 4.04
C ASN A 691 16.63 -6.54 4.35
N GLY A 692 15.58 -6.26 5.14
CA GLY A 692 15.26 -4.89 5.56
C GLY A 692 16.34 -4.26 6.45
N VAL A 693 16.93 -5.02 7.38
CA VAL A 693 18.06 -4.56 8.18
C VAL A 693 19.30 -4.35 7.32
N LEU A 694 19.60 -5.27 6.38
CA LEU A 694 20.70 -5.12 5.43
C LEU A 694 20.52 -3.86 4.58
N TRP A 695 19.30 -3.63 4.06
CA TRP A 695 18.97 -2.44 3.28
C TRP A 695 19.29 -1.15 4.06
N GLN A 696 18.83 -1.06 5.32
CA GLN A 696 19.04 0.13 6.14
C GLN A 696 20.51 0.33 6.53
N ARG A 697 21.24 -0.73 6.83
CA ARG A 697 22.67 -0.66 7.14
C ARG A 697 23.47 -0.18 5.92
N THR A 698 23.27 -0.80 4.76
CA THR A 698 23.96 -0.41 3.50
C THR A 698 23.61 1.04 3.11
N PHE A 699 22.33 1.44 3.28
CA PHE A 699 21.86 2.80 3.03
C PHE A 699 22.63 3.84 3.86
N PHE A 700 22.77 3.62 5.18
CA PHE A 700 23.48 4.56 6.05
C PHE A 700 25.00 4.48 5.92
N GLU A 701 25.59 3.30 5.74
CA GLU A 701 27.01 3.14 5.47
C GLU A 701 27.42 3.92 4.21
N TRP A 702 26.62 3.85 3.15
CA TRP A 702 26.85 4.61 1.92
C TRP A 702 26.76 6.12 2.15
N LEU A 703 25.70 6.60 2.80
CA LEU A 703 25.55 8.04 3.06
C LEU A 703 26.66 8.58 3.98
N ASP A 704 27.00 7.86 5.04
CA ASP A 704 28.04 8.25 5.99
C ASP A 704 29.42 8.32 5.33
N MET A 705 29.69 7.42 4.40
CA MET A 705 30.94 7.41 3.61
C MET A 705 31.13 8.71 2.83
N TRP A 706 30.08 9.27 2.26
CA TRP A 706 30.16 10.41 1.36
C TRP A 706 29.75 11.75 1.97
N LEU A 707 28.94 11.73 3.03
CA LEU A 707 28.36 12.94 3.62
C LEU A 707 28.89 13.28 5.02
N LYS A 708 29.62 12.35 5.69
CA LYS A 708 30.13 12.58 7.05
C LYS A 708 31.64 12.52 7.20
N LYS A 709 32.37 12.33 6.10
CA LYS A 709 33.84 12.33 6.07
C LYS A 709 34.40 13.73 5.89
#